data_195959860dd59f54d274c0dbd6ff78e2
#
_entry.id   195959860dd59f54d274c0dbd6ff78e2
#
_cell.length_a   1.000
_cell.length_b   1.000
_cell.length_c   1.000
_cell.angle_alpha   90.00
_cell.angle_beta   90.00
_cell.angle_gamma   90.00
#
_symmetry.space_group_name_H-M   'P 1'
#
loop_
_entity.id
_entity.type
_entity.pdbx_description
1 polymer ?
#
loop_
_entity_poly.entity_id
_entity_poly.type
_entity_poly.pdbx_seq_one_letter_code
_entity_poly.pdbx_strand_id
1 'polypeptide(L)'
;STAMELKVGVDNLVTNDGTISAYGTANTYGIHYGESTSGGVITNTGSITTTGGGAGDASVYVHGNGDGTVVNNSGTMSSTVYGVYLDSARSKGHTLNNQAGGAISANTAVAINGNGNTITNQGKMTGVSDGLLISGNNNIVTTSGGEISGKNGIRVSKGSGNQITTESGSAIVAKDNGILINSGANNVTNGGSITAIGSSNSYGIQYNSGASGTITNTGTITTTGKGAGDASVYAHGGAVTINNSGTMDSSVFGVYVTTGHTLNNLAGGSITANTAVQLNGNNNTLANAGAILGDTNGVTISGSGNTLTSQGKITGGTNAILINSGSKNNTLTLNTGTEISGSITDDNNSASANNNLILDGEGTLGSSISGLNSVTSSGDWTLSGATMNLSGTTNSALWVKSGTLILNGAMTAKGATVDSGTTLQIGNGGTLGAFNGDIVDNGTLTFNRSDAAAYGSVISGSGNVVKQGGGELTLSNNNSYSGGTTIAEGTLTATAGGALGSGNIDNLAYLKLDAASASDPFIVADLTTHSGATVEIGAGSTLQANTLTQQDGSTLTADLTATSGPAIRAKNVNLDGTLNVASPASQEPIRSTDDLISLALIESDNAISGDFDDITINGNAMNPDAFITVVGQKNVNDTHYDLVETLTWYADRDNAAIDAHGTFNLADADDSFTVNTVLENVDANSGWNGQSLTKTGAGTLILNAENTYTGSTTISEGTLIATNVEALGTGNVTDNATLEMNTGGDFDNAISGSGQVVKSGDETLTLSGANSYTGGTTISGGT
;
A
#
# COMPACT_ATOMS: atom_id res chain seq x y z
N SER A 1 -41.23 8.07 -66.31
CA SER A 1 -41.47 6.85 -67.09
C SER A 1 -41.56 5.66 -66.11
N THR A 2 -42.55 4.79 -66.41
CA THR A 2 -42.72 3.57 -65.61
C THR A 2 -42.83 2.41 -66.54
N ALA A 3 -42.06 1.32 -66.24
CA ALA A 3 -42.17 0.12 -67.09
C ALA A 3 -43.43 -0.66 -66.75
N MET A 4 -43.73 -0.78 -65.44
CA MET A 4 -44.94 -1.43 -64.93
C MET A 4 -45.58 -0.58 -63.82
N GLU A 5 -46.89 -0.19 -63.97
CA GLU A 5 -47.61 0.61 -63.03
C GLU A 5 -48.91 -0.12 -62.58
N LEU A 6 -49.07 -0.32 -61.29
CA LEU A 6 -50.28 -0.80 -60.64
C LEU A 6 -50.93 0.38 -59.90
N LYS A 7 -51.98 0.93 -60.47
CA LYS A 7 -52.61 2.17 -59.96
C LYS A 7 -53.65 1.90 -58.86
N VAL A 8 -54.35 0.74 -58.99
CA VAL A 8 -55.42 0.33 -58.11
C VAL A 8 -55.43 -1.17 -57.93
N GLY A 9 -55.99 -1.63 -56.88
CA GLY A 9 -56.14 -3.08 -56.57
C GLY A 9 -55.75 -3.50 -55.20
N VAL A 10 -56.22 -4.67 -54.77
CA VAL A 10 -55.94 -5.31 -53.55
C VAL A 10 -55.23 -6.62 -53.87
N ASP A 11 -54.17 -6.95 -53.12
CA ASP A 11 -53.38 -8.19 -53.16
C ASP A 11 -52.85 -8.53 -54.59
N ASN A 12 -52.39 -7.49 -55.29
CA ASN A 12 -51.81 -7.65 -56.65
C ASN A 12 -50.52 -8.51 -56.53
N LEU A 13 -50.34 -9.45 -57.50
CA LEU A 13 -49.17 -10.28 -57.62
C LEU A 13 -48.36 -9.92 -58.85
N VAL A 14 -47.08 -9.59 -58.68
CA VAL A 14 -46.11 -9.35 -59.73
C VAL A 14 -44.94 -10.29 -59.57
N THR A 15 -44.63 -11.05 -60.65
CA THR A 15 -43.44 -11.92 -60.71
C THR A 15 -42.58 -11.50 -61.90
N ASN A 16 -41.28 -11.26 -61.65
CA ASN A 16 -40.31 -11.02 -62.70
C ASN A 16 -39.20 -12.07 -62.66
N ASP A 17 -39.11 -12.91 -63.65
CA ASP A 17 -38.09 -13.89 -63.86
C ASP A 17 -37.16 -13.53 -65.07
N GLY A 18 -37.47 -12.46 -65.82
CA GLY A 18 -36.74 -11.90 -66.92
C GLY A 18 -36.07 -10.55 -66.60
N THR A 19 -36.22 -9.60 -67.58
CA THR A 19 -35.65 -8.27 -67.43
C THR A 19 -36.72 -7.20 -67.55
N ILE A 20 -36.81 -6.32 -66.57
CA ILE A 20 -37.59 -5.10 -66.62
C ILE A 20 -36.62 -3.94 -66.69
N SER A 21 -36.74 -3.10 -67.75
CA SER A 21 -35.88 -1.93 -67.96
C SER A 21 -36.75 -0.68 -68.16
N ALA A 22 -36.46 0.40 -67.40
CA ALA A 22 -37.13 1.68 -67.56
C ALA A 22 -36.10 2.81 -67.75
N TYR A 23 -36.35 3.68 -68.70
CA TYR A 23 -35.50 4.81 -69.07
C TYR A 23 -36.30 6.12 -69.08
N GLY A 24 -35.72 7.22 -68.62
CA GLY A 24 -36.47 8.51 -68.59
C GLY A 24 -35.58 9.67 -68.14
N THR A 25 -36.12 10.90 -68.30
CA THR A 25 -35.46 12.13 -67.83
C THR A 25 -36.14 12.72 -66.60
N ALA A 26 -37.27 12.13 -66.17
CA ALA A 26 -38.01 12.44 -64.96
C ALA A 26 -38.03 11.18 -64.05
N ASN A 27 -38.77 11.23 -62.93
CA ASN A 27 -38.90 10.01 -62.11
C ASN A 27 -39.32 8.80 -62.92
N THR A 28 -38.48 7.79 -62.79
CA THR A 28 -38.51 6.57 -63.57
C THR A 28 -38.60 5.33 -62.65
N TYR A 29 -39.58 4.47 -62.90
CA TYR A 29 -39.82 3.29 -62.07
C TYR A 29 -39.82 2.02 -62.89
N GLY A 30 -39.13 0.98 -62.40
CA GLY A 30 -39.27 -0.38 -63.01
C GLY A 30 -40.68 -0.93 -62.69
N ILE A 31 -41.00 -1.06 -61.42
CA ILE A 31 -42.33 -1.43 -60.94
C ILE A 31 -42.81 -0.35 -59.95
N HIS A 32 -44.02 0.16 -60.16
CA HIS A 32 -44.66 1.15 -59.33
C HIS A 32 -46.01 0.64 -58.79
N TYR A 33 -46.09 0.49 -57.43
CA TYR A 33 -47.33 0.29 -56.69
C TYR A 33 -47.85 1.66 -56.25
N GLY A 34 -48.95 2.14 -56.92
CA GLY A 34 -49.53 3.46 -56.69
C GLY A 34 -50.34 3.57 -55.39
N GLU A 35 -50.74 4.78 -55.04
CA GLU A 35 -51.46 5.13 -53.81
C GLU A 35 -52.76 4.35 -53.55
N SER A 36 -53.46 3.90 -54.61
CA SER A 36 -54.72 3.16 -54.51
C SER A 36 -54.55 1.64 -54.48
N THR A 37 -53.35 1.17 -54.24
CA THR A 37 -53.04 -0.27 -54.01
C THR A 37 -52.99 -0.61 -52.53
N SER A 38 -53.42 -1.79 -52.19
CA SER A 38 -53.33 -2.33 -50.81
C SER A 38 -52.93 -3.77 -50.82
N GLY A 39 -51.96 -4.15 -50.02
CA GLY A 39 -51.39 -5.49 -49.98
C GLY A 39 -50.65 -5.88 -51.27
N GLY A 40 -50.51 -7.17 -51.50
CA GLY A 40 -49.89 -7.72 -52.71
C GLY A 40 -48.41 -8.12 -52.52
N VAL A 41 -47.89 -8.80 -53.56
CA VAL A 41 -46.54 -9.35 -53.55
C VAL A 41 -45.81 -9.04 -54.87
N ILE A 42 -44.58 -8.53 -54.72
CA ILE A 42 -43.64 -8.40 -55.83
C ILE A 42 -42.53 -9.43 -55.64
N THR A 43 -42.33 -10.34 -56.60
CA THR A 43 -41.25 -11.32 -56.58
C THR A 43 -40.33 -11.09 -57.76
N ASN A 44 -39.06 -10.80 -57.50
CA ASN A 44 -38.03 -10.63 -58.51
C ASN A 44 -36.98 -11.74 -58.41
N THR A 45 -36.87 -12.57 -59.42
CA THR A 45 -35.75 -13.56 -59.60
C THR A 45 -34.88 -13.18 -60.77
N GLY A 46 -35.30 -12.26 -61.59
CA GLY A 46 -34.64 -11.71 -62.80
C GLY A 46 -33.92 -10.39 -62.51
N SER A 47 -34.02 -9.45 -63.47
CA SER A 47 -33.39 -8.13 -63.37
C SER A 47 -34.39 -7.01 -63.53
N ILE A 48 -34.31 -5.98 -62.65
CA ILE A 48 -35.06 -4.74 -62.72
C ILE A 48 -34.05 -3.58 -62.74
N THR A 49 -33.98 -2.85 -63.86
CA THR A 49 -33.03 -1.76 -64.03
C THR A 49 -33.75 -0.47 -64.43
N THR A 50 -33.44 0.61 -63.70
CA THR A 50 -33.92 1.94 -64.02
C THR A 50 -32.74 2.89 -64.27
N THR A 51 -32.82 3.67 -65.32
CA THR A 51 -31.84 4.70 -65.65
C THR A 51 -32.59 5.98 -65.95
N GLY A 52 -32.70 6.84 -65.05
CA GLY A 52 -33.42 8.11 -65.15
C GLY A 52 -32.59 9.29 -64.59
N GLY A 53 -33.12 10.49 -64.80
CA GLY A 53 -32.57 11.73 -64.31
C GLY A 53 -33.38 12.35 -63.16
N GLY A 54 -34.46 11.68 -62.71
CA GLY A 54 -35.35 12.20 -61.67
C GLY A 54 -34.93 11.83 -60.24
N ALA A 55 -35.13 12.70 -59.31
CA ALA A 55 -34.76 12.50 -57.91
C ALA A 55 -35.51 11.34 -57.22
N GLY A 56 -36.58 10.80 -57.85
CA GLY A 56 -37.36 9.69 -57.30
C GLY A 56 -37.21 8.38 -58.07
N ASP A 57 -36.17 8.23 -58.92
CA ASP A 57 -35.97 7.02 -59.69
C ASP A 57 -35.82 5.79 -58.80
N ALA A 58 -36.57 4.70 -59.10
CA ALA A 58 -36.49 3.47 -58.31
C ALA A 58 -36.73 2.23 -59.18
N SER A 59 -35.98 1.13 -58.97
CA SER A 59 -36.28 -0.17 -59.53
C SER A 59 -37.66 -0.64 -59.11
N VAL A 60 -37.94 -0.55 -57.81
CA VAL A 60 -39.26 -0.83 -57.20
C VAL A 60 -39.65 0.32 -56.29
N TYR A 61 -40.84 0.95 -56.59
CA TYR A 61 -41.43 1.95 -55.74
C TYR A 61 -42.81 1.47 -55.27
N VAL A 62 -42.92 1.35 -53.95
CA VAL A 62 -44.17 0.96 -53.29
C VAL A 62 -44.74 2.15 -52.53
N HIS A 63 -45.89 2.66 -53.02
CA HIS A 63 -46.62 3.77 -52.46
C HIS A 63 -48.08 3.38 -52.24
N GLY A 64 -48.33 2.37 -51.44
CA GLY A 64 -49.69 1.87 -51.17
C GLY A 64 -50.34 2.44 -49.95
N ASN A 65 -51.66 2.50 -49.97
CA ASN A 65 -52.49 2.87 -48.82
C ASN A 65 -53.21 1.62 -48.30
N GLY A 66 -53.04 1.22 -47.10
CA GLY A 66 -53.75 0.07 -46.53
C GLY A 66 -52.85 -1.03 -46.00
N ASP A 67 -53.06 -2.26 -46.42
CA ASP A 67 -52.22 -3.39 -46.01
C ASP A 67 -50.88 -3.35 -46.73
N GLY A 68 -49.81 -3.72 -46.04
CA GLY A 68 -48.46 -3.62 -46.53
C GLY A 68 -48.16 -4.58 -47.71
N THR A 69 -47.40 -4.11 -48.67
CA THR A 69 -46.90 -4.88 -49.80
C THR A 69 -45.63 -5.65 -49.40
N VAL A 70 -45.49 -6.87 -49.89
CA VAL A 70 -44.25 -7.68 -49.76
C VAL A 70 -43.45 -7.63 -51.02
N VAL A 71 -42.13 -7.32 -50.89
CA VAL A 71 -41.16 -7.36 -51.98
C VAL A 71 -40.15 -8.46 -51.70
N ASN A 72 -40.14 -9.49 -52.53
CA ASN A 72 -39.15 -10.58 -52.45
C ASN A 72 -38.12 -10.43 -53.60
N ASN A 73 -36.85 -10.38 -53.29
CA ASN A 73 -35.79 -10.24 -54.30
C ASN A 73 -34.71 -11.34 -54.11
N SER A 74 -34.60 -12.22 -55.11
CA SER A 74 -33.46 -13.13 -55.26
C SER A 74 -32.65 -12.84 -56.54
N GLY A 75 -33.07 -11.85 -57.36
CA GLY A 75 -32.42 -11.35 -58.52
C GLY A 75 -31.69 -10.04 -58.33
N THR A 76 -31.63 -9.21 -59.37
CA THR A 76 -30.97 -7.90 -59.32
C THR A 76 -31.97 -6.76 -59.41
N MET A 77 -31.75 -5.73 -58.61
CA MET A 77 -32.47 -4.45 -58.71
C MET A 77 -31.42 -3.33 -58.74
N SER A 78 -31.39 -2.55 -59.85
CA SER A 78 -30.38 -1.50 -60.02
C SER A 78 -31.04 -0.20 -60.45
N SER A 79 -30.70 0.91 -59.87
CA SER A 79 -31.27 2.23 -60.12
C SER A 79 -30.23 3.35 -59.94
N THR A 80 -30.49 4.49 -60.58
CA THR A 80 -29.67 5.71 -60.35
C THR A 80 -29.89 6.31 -58.97
N VAL A 81 -31.09 6.22 -58.38
CA VAL A 81 -31.41 6.88 -57.11
C VAL A 81 -31.78 5.85 -56.06
N TYR A 82 -32.86 5.09 -56.21
CA TYR A 82 -33.30 4.07 -55.23
C TYR A 82 -33.40 2.68 -55.86
N GLY A 83 -32.79 1.67 -55.27
CA GLY A 83 -33.07 0.29 -55.69
C GLY A 83 -34.47 -0.13 -55.33
N VAL A 84 -34.85 0.03 -54.05
CA VAL A 84 -36.20 -0.15 -53.56
C VAL A 84 -36.59 1.07 -52.74
N TYR A 85 -37.77 1.65 -52.99
CA TYR A 85 -38.33 2.73 -52.20
C TYR A 85 -39.69 2.31 -51.61
N LEU A 86 -39.73 2.23 -50.28
CA LEU A 86 -40.94 1.88 -49.53
C LEU A 86 -41.54 3.13 -48.87
N ASP A 87 -42.69 3.61 -49.34
CA ASP A 87 -43.39 4.72 -48.75
C ASP A 87 -44.67 4.24 -48.00
N SER A 88 -44.54 4.06 -46.70
CA SER A 88 -45.61 3.58 -45.83
C SER A 88 -46.23 4.70 -44.99
N ALA A 89 -46.17 5.95 -45.46
CA ALA A 89 -46.70 7.07 -44.68
C ALA A 89 -48.22 6.93 -44.36
N ARG A 90 -48.93 6.11 -45.13
CA ARG A 90 -50.39 5.86 -45.00
C ARG A 90 -50.76 4.37 -44.95
N SER A 91 -49.78 3.45 -44.89
CA SER A 91 -49.98 2.01 -44.86
C SER A 91 -49.62 1.39 -43.52
N LYS A 92 -49.93 0.10 -43.38
CA LYS A 92 -49.54 -0.68 -42.20
C LYS A 92 -48.04 -1.09 -42.16
N GLY A 93 -47.20 -0.59 -43.05
CA GLY A 93 -45.83 -0.96 -43.26
C GLY A 93 -45.64 -2.04 -44.34
N HIS A 94 -44.56 -1.94 -45.05
CA HIS A 94 -44.17 -2.85 -46.12
C HIS A 94 -43.10 -3.81 -45.67
N THR A 95 -43.00 -4.97 -46.36
CA THR A 95 -41.95 -5.96 -46.12
C THR A 95 -41.02 -6.06 -47.32
N LEU A 96 -39.71 -5.97 -47.09
CA LEU A 96 -38.70 -6.28 -48.08
C LEU A 96 -37.89 -7.49 -47.62
N ASN A 97 -37.89 -8.53 -48.44
CA ASN A 97 -37.04 -9.72 -48.22
C ASN A 97 -35.98 -9.75 -49.37
N ASN A 98 -34.80 -9.24 -49.10
CA ASN A 98 -33.69 -9.42 -50.02
C ASN A 98 -33.04 -10.76 -49.72
N GLN A 99 -33.41 -11.79 -50.46
CA GLN A 99 -33.08 -13.18 -50.22
C GLN A 99 -31.59 -13.46 -50.61
N ALA A 100 -31.09 -14.64 -50.26
CA ALA A 100 -29.77 -15.08 -50.64
C ALA A 100 -29.61 -15.05 -52.17
N GLY A 101 -28.54 -14.44 -52.63
CA GLY A 101 -28.28 -14.18 -54.06
C GLY A 101 -28.88 -12.87 -54.59
N GLY A 102 -29.86 -12.29 -53.88
CA GLY A 102 -30.45 -10.98 -54.21
C GLY A 102 -29.48 -9.84 -54.12
N ALA A 103 -29.47 -8.95 -55.12
CA ALA A 103 -28.63 -7.75 -55.17
C ALA A 103 -29.44 -6.49 -55.45
N ILE A 104 -29.32 -5.49 -54.59
CA ILE A 104 -29.99 -4.20 -54.70
C ILE A 104 -28.91 -3.12 -54.70
N SER A 105 -28.80 -2.35 -55.78
CA SER A 105 -27.77 -1.32 -55.94
C SER A 105 -28.33 -0.01 -56.47
N ALA A 106 -27.94 1.13 -55.86
CA ALA A 106 -28.37 2.47 -56.27
C ALA A 106 -27.50 3.54 -55.59
N ASN A 107 -27.84 4.84 -55.77
CA ASN A 107 -27.29 5.86 -54.87
C ASN A 107 -27.68 5.57 -53.38
N THR A 108 -28.95 5.23 -53.16
CA THR A 108 -29.45 4.62 -51.93
C THR A 108 -30.08 3.28 -52.27
N ALA A 109 -29.45 2.16 -51.80
CA ALA A 109 -29.93 0.85 -52.27
C ALA A 109 -31.40 0.61 -51.80
N VAL A 110 -31.72 0.89 -50.57
CA VAL A 110 -33.09 0.81 -50.04
C VAL A 110 -33.42 2.07 -49.26
N ALA A 111 -34.56 2.67 -49.52
CA ALA A 111 -35.09 3.80 -48.79
C ALA A 111 -36.46 3.45 -48.18
N ILE A 112 -36.63 3.76 -46.92
CA ILE A 112 -37.88 3.63 -46.17
C ILE A 112 -38.38 5.03 -45.79
N ASN A 113 -39.60 5.40 -46.24
CA ASN A 113 -40.28 6.61 -45.82
C ASN A 113 -41.60 6.22 -45.17
N GLY A 114 -41.61 6.15 -43.83
CA GLY A 114 -42.79 5.75 -43.10
C GLY A 114 -42.51 4.78 -41.95
N ASN A 115 -43.59 4.21 -41.41
CA ASN A 115 -43.53 3.49 -40.16
C ASN A 115 -43.84 1.99 -40.34
N GLY A 116 -43.30 1.18 -39.41
CA GLY A 116 -43.65 -0.24 -39.25
C GLY A 116 -43.21 -1.15 -40.37
N ASN A 117 -42.23 -0.74 -41.21
CA ASN A 117 -41.70 -1.58 -42.28
C ASN A 117 -40.74 -2.65 -41.68
N THR A 118 -40.73 -3.81 -42.35
CA THR A 118 -39.82 -4.92 -42.02
C THR A 118 -38.87 -5.20 -43.16
N ILE A 119 -37.59 -5.15 -42.91
CA ILE A 119 -36.54 -5.42 -43.89
C ILE A 119 -35.72 -6.63 -43.41
N THR A 120 -35.66 -7.65 -44.26
CA THR A 120 -34.76 -8.80 -44.03
C THR A 120 -33.76 -8.85 -45.18
N ASN A 121 -32.48 -8.83 -44.88
CA ASN A 121 -31.40 -8.88 -45.85
C ASN A 121 -30.55 -10.14 -45.68
N GLN A 122 -30.61 -11.04 -46.67
CA GLN A 122 -29.74 -12.22 -46.81
C GLN A 122 -28.82 -12.10 -48.03
N GLY A 123 -29.03 -11.09 -48.85
CA GLY A 123 -28.24 -10.79 -50.07
C GLY A 123 -27.36 -9.56 -49.87
N LYS A 124 -27.22 -8.79 -50.95
CA LYS A 124 -26.41 -7.55 -50.96
C LYS A 124 -27.28 -6.31 -51.16
N MET A 125 -27.05 -5.30 -50.37
CA MET A 125 -27.56 -3.94 -50.54
C MET A 125 -26.38 -2.97 -50.65
N THR A 126 -26.15 -2.39 -51.82
CA THR A 126 -25.02 -1.53 -52.10
C THR A 126 -25.48 -0.12 -52.51
N GLY A 127 -25.20 0.84 -51.62
CA GLY A 127 -25.46 2.26 -51.90
C GLY A 127 -24.18 3.03 -52.23
N VAL A 128 -24.26 4.08 -53.03
CA VAL A 128 -23.17 5.04 -53.14
C VAL A 128 -23.17 5.95 -51.92
N SER A 129 -24.34 6.41 -51.49
CA SER A 129 -24.59 7.21 -50.29
C SER A 129 -24.97 6.32 -49.11
N ASP A 130 -26.11 5.66 -49.17
CA ASP A 130 -26.64 4.84 -48.09
C ASP A 130 -26.99 3.43 -48.59
N GLY A 131 -26.53 2.38 -47.89
CA GLY A 131 -27.01 1.03 -48.13
C GLY A 131 -28.48 0.90 -47.79
N LEU A 132 -28.88 1.48 -46.64
CA LEU A 132 -30.27 1.57 -46.20
C LEU A 132 -30.52 2.94 -45.56
N LEU A 133 -31.55 3.65 -46.02
CA LEU A 133 -32.02 4.89 -45.42
C LEU A 133 -33.39 4.69 -44.74
N ILE A 134 -33.52 5.09 -43.48
CA ILE A 134 -34.76 5.02 -42.69
C ILE A 134 -35.20 6.43 -42.35
N SER A 135 -36.46 6.76 -42.69
CA SER A 135 -37.13 8.01 -42.35
C SER A 135 -38.52 7.70 -41.80
N GLY A 136 -38.61 7.24 -40.58
CA GLY A 136 -39.86 6.86 -39.92
C GLY A 136 -39.69 6.10 -38.63
N ASN A 137 -40.77 5.64 -38.05
CA ASN A 137 -40.78 5.02 -36.71
C ASN A 137 -41.06 3.52 -36.77
N ASN A 138 -40.60 2.82 -35.75
CA ASN A 138 -40.93 1.40 -35.49
C ASN A 138 -40.64 0.47 -36.69
N ASN A 139 -39.60 0.77 -37.48
CA ASN A 139 -39.13 -0.12 -38.54
C ASN A 139 -38.19 -1.19 -37.97
N ILE A 140 -38.29 -2.39 -38.51
CA ILE A 140 -37.47 -3.53 -38.14
C ILE A 140 -36.54 -3.87 -39.29
N VAL A 141 -35.24 -3.86 -39.04
CA VAL A 141 -34.21 -4.25 -40.01
C VAL A 141 -33.42 -5.40 -39.46
N THR A 142 -33.36 -6.48 -40.22
CA THR A 142 -32.54 -7.66 -39.88
C THR A 142 -31.65 -8.03 -41.07
N THR A 143 -30.33 -8.03 -40.84
CA THR A 143 -29.36 -8.60 -41.80
C THR A 143 -28.95 -9.97 -41.29
N SER A 144 -29.26 -11.03 -42.06
CA SER A 144 -29.07 -12.43 -41.67
C SER A 144 -28.27 -13.17 -42.74
N GLY A 145 -26.97 -13.18 -42.66
CA GLY A 145 -26.04 -13.74 -43.68
C GLY A 145 -25.78 -12.83 -44.89
N GLY A 146 -26.38 -11.62 -44.92
CA GLY A 146 -26.24 -10.66 -46.02
C GLY A 146 -25.24 -9.53 -45.72
N GLU A 147 -25.02 -8.68 -46.73
CA GLU A 147 -24.17 -7.49 -46.65
C GLU A 147 -24.92 -6.22 -46.95
N ILE A 148 -24.65 -5.17 -46.17
CA ILE A 148 -25.14 -3.81 -46.46
C ILE A 148 -23.91 -2.91 -46.56
N SER A 149 -23.77 -2.17 -47.68
CA SER A 149 -22.61 -1.31 -47.88
C SER A 149 -22.97 0.06 -48.47
N GLY A 150 -22.12 1.07 -48.21
CA GLY A 150 -22.31 2.43 -48.70
C GLY A 150 -21.28 3.41 -48.12
N LYS A 151 -21.49 4.73 -48.36
CA LYS A 151 -20.84 5.76 -47.56
C LYS A 151 -21.28 5.61 -46.11
N ASN A 152 -22.59 5.48 -45.86
CA ASN A 152 -23.19 4.95 -44.67
C ASN A 152 -23.78 3.57 -44.97
N GLY A 153 -23.54 2.56 -44.12
CA GLY A 153 -24.19 1.28 -44.26
C GLY A 153 -25.72 1.44 -44.05
N ILE A 154 -26.10 1.83 -42.85
CA ILE A 154 -27.48 2.14 -42.48
C ILE A 154 -27.56 3.57 -41.93
N ARG A 155 -28.51 4.38 -42.38
CA ARG A 155 -28.74 5.71 -41.84
C ARG A 155 -30.19 5.89 -41.42
N VAL A 156 -30.41 6.16 -40.11
CA VAL A 156 -31.68 6.62 -39.60
C VAL A 156 -31.67 8.15 -39.63
N SER A 157 -32.36 8.76 -40.60
CA SER A 157 -32.39 10.20 -40.77
C SER A 157 -33.34 10.88 -39.76
N LYS A 158 -34.46 10.24 -39.45
CA LYS A 158 -35.45 10.67 -38.46
C LYS A 158 -36.31 9.47 -38.02
N GLY A 159 -36.94 9.59 -36.88
CA GLY A 159 -37.88 8.59 -36.33
C GLY A 159 -37.32 7.86 -35.11
N SER A 160 -38.22 7.21 -34.40
CA SER A 160 -37.94 6.51 -33.16
C SER A 160 -38.49 5.08 -33.20
N GLY A 161 -38.02 4.24 -32.28
CA GLY A 161 -38.50 2.86 -32.14
C GLY A 161 -37.95 1.89 -33.19
N ASN A 162 -37.03 2.33 -34.06
CA ASN A 162 -36.46 1.44 -35.04
C ASN A 162 -35.50 0.44 -34.38
N GLN A 163 -35.63 -0.82 -34.85
CA GLN A 163 -34.80 -1.93 -34.40
C GLN A 163 -33.87 -2.40 -35.52
N ILE A 164 -32.58 -2.28 -35.36
CA ILE A 164 -31.57 -2.66 -36.35
C ILE A 164 -30.79 -3.82 -35.81
N THR A 165 -30.84 -4.96 -36.49
CA THR A 165 -30.14 -6.20 -36.06
C THR A 165 -29.23 -6.68 -37.18
N THR A 166 -27.96 -6.93 -36.85
CA THR A 166 -27.00 -7.60 -37.68
C THR A 166 -26.67 -8.96 -37.01
N GLU A 167 -27.14 -10.04 -37.63
CA GLU A 167 -26.93 -11.39 -37.09
C GLU A 167 -25.52 -11.93 -37.41
N SER A 168 -25.12 -13.02 -36.74
CA SER A 168 -23.85 -13.70 -36.98
C SER A 168 -23.73 -14.09 -38.48
N GLY A 169 -22.56 -13.89 -39.05
CA GLY A 169 -22.29 -14.15 -40.48
C GLY A 169 -22.70 -13.00 -41.41
N SER A 170 -23.31 -11.92 -40.89
CA SER A 170 -23.70 -10.73 -41.65
C SER A 170 -22.63 -9.63 -41.55
N ALA A 171 -22.62 -8.74 -42.57
CA ALA A 171 -21.70 -7.60 -42.59
C ALA A 171 -22.37 -6.28 -42.93
N ILE A 172 -21.95 -5.22 -42.25
CA ILE A 172 -22.15 -3.84 -42.66
C ILE A 172 -20.78 -3.25 -42.95
N VAL A 173 -20.55 -2.80 -44.19
CA VAL A 173 -19.27 -2.24 -44.61
C VAL A 173 -19.48 -0.83 -45.15
N ALA A 174 -18.91 0.16 -44.48
CA ALA A 174 -19.13 1.55 -44.84
C ALA A 174 -17.83 2.34 -44.98
N LYS A 175 -17.89 3.45 -45.76
CA LYS A 175 -16.76 4.37 -45.85
C LYS A 175 -16.70 5.31 -44.63
N ASP A 176 -17.81 5.89 -44.20
CA ASP A 176 -17.87 6.85 -43.11
C ASP A 176 -18.52 6.23 -41.86
N ASN A 177 -19.77 5.78 -41.95
CA ASN A 177 -20.48 5.23 -40.80
C ASN A 177 -21.08 3.85 -41.14
N GLY A 178 -20.77 2.85 -40.32
CA GLY A 178 -21.47 1.58 -40.38
C GLY A 178 -22.97 1.79 -40.19
N ILE A 179 -23.35 2.35 -39.03
CA ILE A 179 -24.72 2.73 -38.69
C ILE A 179 -24.72 4.16 -38.14
N LEU A 180 -25.53 5.04 -38.75
CA LEU A 180 -25.69 6.44 -38.36
C LEU A 180 -27.11 6.71 -37.90
N ILE A 181 -27.28 7.09 -36.63
CA ILE A 181 -28.56 7.50 -36.03
C ILE A 181 -28.56 9.01 -35.81
N ASN A 182 -29.31 9.74 -36.63
CA ASN A 182 -29.32 11.20 -36.55
C ASN A 182 -30.25 11.73 -35.45
N SER A 183 -31.34 11.02 -35.18
CA SER A 183 -32.32 11.47 -34.18
C SER A 183 -33.22 10.33 -33.68
N GLY A 184 -33.90 10.56 -32.58
CA GLY A 184 -34.89 9.63 -32.01
C GLY A 184 -34.27 8.49 -31.18
N ALA A 185 -35.14 7.77 -30.49
CA ALA A 185 -34.75 6.63 -29.69
C ALA A 185 -34.74 5.35 -30.53
N ASN A 186 -33.55 4.83 -30.88
CA ASN A 186 -33.43 3.70 -31.79
C ASN A 186 -32.41 2.69 -31.23
N ASN A 187 -32.62 1.39 -31.46
CA ASN A 187 -31.79 0.32 -30.91
C ASN A 187 -31.01 -0.40 -32.01
N VAL A 188 -29.78 -0.74 -31.69
CA VAL A 188 -28.90 -1.51 -32.56
C VAL A 188 -28.43 -2.76 -31.82
N THR A 189 -28.61 -3.92 -32.43
CA THR A 189 -28.07 -5.21 -32.00
C THR A 189 -27.09 -5.72 -33.04
N ASN A 190 -25.83 -5.87 -32.68
CA ASN A 190 -24.81 -6.41 -33.57
C ASN A 190 -24.31 -7.76 -33.08
N GLY A 191 -24.61 -8.83 -33.81
CA GLY A 191 -24.04 -10.16 -33.67
C GLY A 191 -23.10 -10.54 -34.82
N GLY A 192 -23.02 -9.70 -35.85
CA GLY A 192 -22.18 -9.87 -37.03
C GLY A 192 -20.93 -8.96 -37.01
N SER A 193 -20.62 -8.40 -38.20
CA SER A 193 -19.50 -7.46 -38.37
C SER A 193 -20.00 -6.10 -38.85
N ILE A 194 -19.57 -5.03 -38.19
CA ILE A 194 -19.74 -3.64 -38.63
C ILE A 194 -18.36 -3.05 -38.83
N THR A 195 -18.04 -2.62 -40.06
CA THR A 195 -16.72 -2.07 -40.41
C THR A 195 -16.87 -0.71 -41.08
N ALA A 196 -16.12 0.30 -40.60
CA ALA A 196 -15.97 1.60 -41.24
C ALA A 196 -14.52 1.85 -41.63
N ILE A 197 -14.26 2.22 -42.92
CA ILE A 197 -12.91 2.20 -43.51
C ILE A 197 -12.51 3.54 -44.20
N GLY A 198 -13.16 4.63 -43.83
CA GLY A 198 -12.97 5.93 -44.49
C GLY A 198 -11.62 6.59 -44.23
N SER A 199 -11.31 7.64 -44.95
CA SER A 199 -10.07 8.41 -44.81
C SER A 199 -10.21 9.65 -43.92
N SER A 200 -11.44 10.03 -43.57
CA SER A 200 -11.82 11.03 -42.56
C SER A 200 -12.42 10.35 -41.36
N ASN A 201 -12.91 11.08 -40.40
CA ASN A 201 -13.50 10.45 -39.20
C ASN A 201 -14.55 9.40 -39.61
N SER A 202 -14.34 8.19 -39.14
CA SER A 202 -15.16 7.02 -39.46
C SER A 202 -15.68 6.40 -38.16
N TYR A 203 -16.95 6.00 -38.19
CA TYR A 203 -17.60 5.43 -37.03
C TYR A 203 -18.27 4.10 -37.34
N GLY A 204 -18.01 3.10 -36.51
CA GLY A 204 -18.74 1.85 -36.64
C GLY A 204 -20.22 2.09 -36.38
N ILE A 205 -20.59 2.66 -35.23
CA ILE A 205 -21.94 3.12 -34.91
C ILE A 205 -21.86 4.55 -34.36
N GLN A 206 -22.64 5.46 -34.93
CA GLN A 206 -22.72 6.85 -34.54
C GLN A 206 -24.14 7.23 -34.12
N TYR A 207 -24.30 7.80 -32.92
CA TYR A 207 -25.49 8.47 -32.43
C TYR A 207 -25.22 9.97 -32.37
N ASN A 208 -25.97 10.76 -33.18
CA ASN A 208 -25.83 12.21 -33.23
C ASN A 208 -26.65 12.91 -32.13
N SER A 209 -26.48 14.22 -32.00
CA SER A 209 -27.27 15.07 -31.12
C SER A 209 -28.78 14.85 -31.32
N GLY A 210 -29.52 14.57 -30.28
CA GLY A 210 -30.95 14.25 -30.33
C GLY A 210 -31.28 12.78 -30.57
N ALA A 211 -30.29 11.94 -30.81
CA ALA A 211 -30.45 10.50 -30.87
C ALA A 211 -30.22 9.84 -29.50
N SER A 212 -30.95 8.78 -29.22
CA SER A 212 -30.79 7.96 -28.01
C SER A 212 -31.11 6.48 -28.29
N GLY A 213 -30.89 5.61 -27.35
CA GLY A 213 -31.23 4.19 -27.48
C GLY A 213 -30.19 3.25 -26.90
N THR A 214 -30.25 2.01 -27.35
CA THR A 214 -29.35 0.95 -26.83
C THR A 214 -28.56 0.35 -27.98
N ILE A 215 -27.28 0.17 -27.74
CA ILE A 215 -26.39 -0.63 -28.57
C ILE A 215 -26.05 -1.92 -27.79
N THR A 216 -26.34 -3.07 -28.43
CA THR A 216 -25.91 -4.36 -27.89
C THR A 216 -24.95 -5.01 -28.90
N ASN A 217 -23.70 -5.16 -28.52
CA ASN A 217 -22.67 -5.77 -29.37
C ASN A 217 -22.23 -7.13 -28.80
N THR A 218 -22.46 -8.18 -29.56
CA THR A 218 -21.94 -9.53 -29.32
C THR A 218 -20.99 -9.99 -30.46
N GLY A 219 -20.94 -9.22 -31.56
CA GLY A 219 -20.09 -9.43 -32.72
C GLY A 219 -18.86 -8.50 -32.72
N THR A 220 -18.50 -8.00 -33.88
CA THR A 220 -17.36 -7.09 -34.03
C THR A 220 -17.78 -5.73 -34.59
N ILE A 221 -17.21 -4.66 -34.07
CA ILE A 221 -17.33 -3.30 -34.58
C ILE A 221 -15.91 -2.76 -34.76
N THR A 222 -15.51 -2.52 -36.00
CA THR A 222 -14.13 -2.14 -36.36
C THR A 222 -14.09 -0.84 -37.15
N THR A 223 -13.16 0.05 -36.81
CA THR A 223 -12.82 1.21 -37.64
C THR A 223 -11.34 1.20 -37.95
N THR A 224 -11.02 1.26 -39.24
CA THR A 224 -9.64 1.27 -39.75
C THR A 224 -9.31 2.56 -40.49
N GLY A 225 -10.08 3.62 -40.24
CA GLY A 225 -9.88 4.93 -40.80
C GLY A 225 -8.58 5.61 -40.35
N LYS A 226 -8.30 6.78 -40.88
CA LYS A 226 -7.14 7.61 -40.50
C LYS A 226 -7.56 8.97 -39.92
N GLY A 227 -8.82 9.14 -39.59
CA GLY A 227 -9.37 10.34 -38.99
C GLY A 227 -9.02 10.42 -37.48
N ALA A 228 -8.68 11.60 -37.01
CA ALA A 228 -8.34 11.81 -35.60
C ALA A 228 -9.53 11.56 -34.63
N GLY A 229 -10.75 11.40 -35.15
CA GLY A 229 -11.94 11.09 -34.35
C GLY A 229 -12.54 9.70 -34.60
N ASP A 230 -11.82 8.80 -35.28
CA ASP A 230 -12.30 7.45 -35.55
C ASP A 230 -12.70 6.73 -34.26
N ALA A 231 -13.89 6.11 -34.26
CA ALA A 231 -14.36 5.35 -33.12
C ALA A 231 -15.21 4.14 -33.54
N SER A 232 -15.07 3.01 -32.85
CA SER A 232 -16.01 1.90 -33.06
C SER A 232 -17.42 2.32 -32.70
N VAL A 233 -17.60 3.03 -31.57
CA VAL A 233 -18.87 3.65 -31.17
C VAL A 233 -18.63 5.11 -30.77
N TYR A 234 -19.39 6.00 -31.40
CA TYR A 234 -19.45 7.42 -31.07
C TYR A 234 -20.86 7.81 -30.66
N ALA A 235 -21.06 8.23 -29.41
CA ALA A 235 -22.35 8.67 -28.89
C ALA A 235 -22.30 10.16 -28.48
N HIS A 236 -23.08 10.99 -29.17
CA HIS A 236 -23.14 12.43 -28.96
C HIS A 236 -24.59 12.89 -28.89
N GLY A 237 -25.09 13.20 -27.76
CA GLY A 237 -26.45 13.74 -27.62
C GLY A 237 -27.23 13.14 -26.47
N GLY A 238 -28.38 12.52 -26.78
CA GLY A 238 -29.23 11.90 -25.76
C GLY A 238 -28.61 10.66 -25.14
N ALA A 239 -29.20 10.19 -24.06
CA ALA A 239 -28.68 9.02 -23.35
C ALA A 239 -28.62 7.78 -24.26
N VAL A 240 -27.45 7.22 -24.42
CA VAL A 240 -27.18 5.94 -25.09
C VAL A 240 -26.63 4.94 -24.09
N THR A 241 -27.18 3.72 -24.08
CA THR A 241 -26.67 2.61 -23.33
C THR A 241 -25.92 1.68 -24.29
N ILE A 242 -24.65 1.40 -24.00
CA ILE A 242 -23.79 0.52 -24.80
C ILE A 242 -23.50 -0.72 -23.96
N ASN A 243 -23.93 -1.89 -24.44
CA ASN A 243 -23.64 -3.19 -23.85
C ASN A 243 -22.73 -3.95 -24.80
N ASN A 244 -21.49 -4.23 -24.36
CA ASN A 244 -20.49 -4.92 -25.16
C ASN A 244 -20.07 -6.25 -24.54
N SER A 245 -20.36 -7.35 -25.19
CA SER A 245 -19.76 -8.66 -24.89
C SER A 245 -18.95 -9.22 -26.09
N GLY A 246 -18.88 -8.46 -27.19
CA GLY A 246 -18.08 -8.74 -28.37
C GLY A 246 -16.80 -7.91 -28.43
N THR A 247 -16.37 -7.57 -29.64
CA THR A 247 -15.15 -6.79 -29.88
C THR A 247 -15.48 -5.42 -30.46
N MET A 248 -14.87 -4.38 -29.92
CA MET A 248 -14.82 -3.03 -30.47
C MET A 248 -13.36 -2.66 -30.69
N ASP A 249 -12.97 -2.44 -31.95
CA ASP A 249 -11.57 -2.18 -32.33
C ASP A 249 -11.49 -0.95 -33.22
N SER A 250 -10.60 -0.03 -32.89
CA SER A 250 -10.44 1.23 -33.60
C SER A 250 -9.00 1.73 -33.55
N SER A 251 -8.60 2.49 -34.55
CA SER A 251 -7.27 3.14 -34.58
C SER A 251 -7.15 4.27 -33.54
N VAL A 252 -8.24 4.94 -33.15
CA VAL A 252 -8.19 6.12 -32.25
C VAL A 252 -8.98 5.89 -30.98
N PHE A 253 -10.32 5.72 -31.09
CA PHE A 253 -11.18 5.48 -29.94
C PHE A 253 -11.98 4.18 -30.11
N GLY A 254 -11.94 3.31 -29.10
CA GLY A 254 -12.86 2.17 -29.08
C GLY A 254 -14.29 2.64 -28.85
N VAL A 255 -14.51 3.38 -27.78
CA VAL A 255 -15.77 4.05 -27.46
C VAL A 255 -15.52 5.51 -27.10
N TYR A 256 -16.23 6.42 -27.76
CA TYR A 256 -16.22 7.83 -27.46
C TYR A 256 -17.64 8.29 -27.10
N VAL A 257 -17.83 8.79 -25.88
CA VAL A 257 -19.13 9.26 -25.41
C VAL A 257 -19.04 10.69 -24.87
N THR A 258 -20.09 11.50 -25.06
CA THR A 258 -20.22 12.83 -24.50
C THR A 258 -20.92 12.78 -23.14
N THR A 259 -22.01 13.45 -22.90
CA THR A 259 -22.64 13.58 -21.57
C THR A 259 -23.80 12.62 -21.38
N GLY A 260 -23.85 11.95 -20.24
CA GLY A 260 -25.04 11.20 -19.79
C GLY A 260 -25.20 9.80 -20.39
N HIS A 261 -24.12 9.16 -20.81
CA HIS A 261 -24.16 7.83 -21.42
C HIS A 261 -23.77 6.72 -20.44
N THR A 262 -24.18 5.51 -20.75
CA THR A 262 -23.81 4.30 -20.00
C THR A 262 -23.07 3.34 -20.92
N LEU A 263 -21.88 2.91 -20.50
CA LEU A 263 -21.10 1.86 -21.14
C LEU A 263 -20.94 0.68 -20.18
N ASN A 264 -21.45 -0.47 -20.59
CA ASN A 264 -21.27 -1.76 -19.93
C ASN A 264 -20.40 -2.64 -20.80
N ASN A 265 -19.10 -2.74 -20.47
CA ASN A 265 -18.22 -3.72 -21.09
C ASN A 265 -18.33 -5.01 -20.27
N LEU A 266 -19.13 -5.93 -20.75
CA LEU A 266 -19.51 -7.16 -20.07
C LEU A 266 -18.38 -8.19 -20.11
N ALA A 267 -18.51 -9.26 -19.34
CA ALA A 267 -17.56 -10.37 -19.39
C ALA A 267 -17.43 -10.93 -20.82
N GLY A 268 -16.20 -11.11 -21.28
CA GLY A 268 -15.87 -11.48 -22.65
C GLY A 268 -15.79 -10.31 -23.63
N GLY A 269 -16.31 -9.12 -23.27
CA GLY A 269 -16.19 -7.92 -24.10
C GLY A 269 -14.78 -7.38 -24.15
N SER A 270 -14.34 -6.94 -25.35
CA SER A 270 -13.05 -6.30 -25.56
C SER A 270 -13.23 -4.97 -26.27
N ILE A 271 -12.56 -3.93 -25.76
CA ILE A 271 -12.51 -2.60 -26.37
C ILE A 271 -11.03 -2.24 -26.55
N THR A 272 -10.60 -2.09 -27.81
CA THR A 272 -9.20 -1.85 -28.17
C THR A 272 -9.07 -0.60 -29.00
N ALA A 273 -8.14 0.29 -28.68
CA ALA A 273 -7.82 1.47 -29.49
C ALA A 273 -6.56 2.18 -28.94
N ASN A 274 -6.13 3.28 -29.58
CA ASN A 274 -5.10 4.14 -28.97
C ASN A 274 -5.57 4.69 -27.61
N THR A 275 -6.81 5.21 -27.53
CA THR A 275 -7.56 5.44 -26.28
C THR A 275 -8.80 4.55 -26.32
N ALA A 276 -8.82 3.48 -25.50
CA ALA A 276 -9.88 2.50 -25.65
C ALA A 276 -11.26 3.07 -25.30
N VAL A 277 -11.36 3.86 -24.21
CA VAL A 277 -12.61 4.54 -23.82
C VAL A 277 -12.34 6.01 -23.52
N GLN A 278 -13.08 6.89 -24.20
CA GLN A 278 -13.10 8.34 -23.98
C GLN A 278 -14.45 8.76 -23.40
N LEU A 279 -14.49 9.17 -22.15
CA LEU A 279 -15.63 9.82 -21.50
C LEU A 279 -15.45 11.34 -21.64
N ASN A 280 -15.96 11.93 -22.73
CA ASN A 280 -15.76 13.36 -23.05
C ASN A 280 -16.96 14.20 -22.66
N GLY A 281 -17.36 14.14 -21.41
CA GLY A 281 -18.49 14.90 -20.89
C GLY A 281 -18.86 14.49 -19.47
N ASN A 282 -19.98 14.94 -19.00
CA ASN A 282 -20.37 14.79 -17.61
C ASN A 282 -21.34 13.62 -17.40
N ASN A 283 -21.34 13.08 -16.18
CA ASN A 283 -22.32 12.11 -15.69
C ASN A 283 -22.41 10.83 -16.56
N ASN A 284 -21.29 10.36 -17.10
CA ASN A 284 -21.23 9.05 -17.75
C ASN A 284 -20.98 7.96 -16.73
N THR A 285 -21.52 6.78 -17.01
CA THR A 285 -21.29 5.57 -16.21
C THR A 285 -20.55 4.55 -17.07
N LEU A 286 -19.42 4.05 -16.57
CA LEU A 286 -18.66 2.95 -17.15
C LEU A 286 -18.61 1.80 -16.16
N ALA A 287 -19.16 0.65 -16.55
CA ALA A 287 -19.03 -0.61 -15.85
C ALA A 287 -18.18 -1.57 -16.70
N ASN A 288 -17.06 -2.05 -16.17
CA ASN A 288 -16.16 -2.94 -16.87
C ASN A 288 -16.02 -4.29 -16.16
N ALA A 289 -16.44 -5.34 -16.83
CA ALA A 289 -16.22 -6.74 -16.45
C ALA A 289 -15.38 -7.51 -17.51
N GLY A 290 -15.12 -6.87 -18.65
CA GLY A 290 -14.33 -7.39 -19.76
C GLY A 290 -12.92 -6.77 -19.80
N ALA A 291 -12.38 -6.58 -21.01
CA ALA A 291 -11.09 -5.97 -21.26
C ALA A 291 -11.22 -4.60 -21.93
N ILE A 292 -10.54 -3.60 -21.41
CA ILE A 292 -10.34 -2.28 -21.99
C ILE A 292 -8.85 -2.11 -22.22
N LEU A 293 -8.42 -2.03 -23.48
CA LEU A 293 -7.03 -2.12 -23.89
C LEU A 293 -6.67 -0.89 -24.74
N GLY A 294 -5.99 0.07 -24.15
CA GLY A 294 -5.50 1.26 -24.82
C GLY A 294 -4.00 1.17 -25.14
N ASP A 295 -3.60 1.53 -26.35
CA ASP A 295 -2.17 1.62 -26.69
C ASP A 295 -1.50 2.74 -25.90
N THR A 296 -2.19 3.86 -25.70
CA THR A 296 -1.75 4.99 -24.88
C THR A 296 -2.54 5.05 -23.57
N ASN A 297 -3.88 5.15 -23.66
CA ASN A 297 -4.75 5.25 -22.48
C ASN A 297 -5.87 4.21 -22.53
N GLY A 298 -6.07 3.50 -21.42
CA GLY A 298 -7.22 2.61 -21.27
C GLY A 298 -8.52 3.38 -21.23
N VAL A 299 -8.67 4.23 -20.21
CA VAL A 299 -9.83 5.13 -20.06
C VAL A 299 -9.36 6.57 -19.88
N THR A 300 -9.91 7.48 -20.66
CA THR A 300 -9.69 8.93 -20.47
C THR A 300 -11.00 9.60 -20.07
N ILE A 301 -10.98 10.42 -19.03
CA ILE A 301 -12.12 11.16 -18.49
C ILE A 301 -11.88 12.66 -18.69
N SER A 302 -12.72 13.31 -19.50
CA SER A 302 -12.68 14.74 -19.80
C SER A 302 -14.02 15.40 -19.45
N GLY A 303 -14.42 15.32 -18.17
CA GLY A 303 -15.67 15.88 -17.68
C GLY A 303 -15.89 15.54 -16.22
N SER A 304 -17.01 15.94 -15.67
CA SER A 304 -17.30 15.87 -14.25
C SER A 304 -18.43 14.91 -13.90
N GLY A 305 -18.38 14.35 -12.69
CA GLY A 305 -19.46 13.47 -12.20
C GLY A 305 -19.50 12.11 -12.88
N ASN A 306 -18.44 11.68 -13.57
CA ASN A 306 -18.38 10.36 -14.19
C ASN A 306 -18.08 9.29 -13.13
N THR A 307 -18.67 8.12 -13.33
CA THR A 307 -18.46 6.94 -12.48
C THR A 307 -17.85 5.82 -13.31
N LEU A 308 -16.75 5.29 -12.86
CA LEU A 308 -16.12 4.09 -13.40
C LEU A 308 -16.14 2.99 -12.33
N THR A 309 -16.67 1.82 -12.65
CA THR A 309 -16.62 0.64 -11.81
C THR A 309 -15.99 -0.51 -12.60
N SER A 310 -14.97 -1.16 -12.07
CA SER A 310 -14.28 -2.26 -12.74
C SER A 310 -14.16 -3.48 -11.85
N GLN A 311 -14.37 -4.64 -12.46
CA GLN A 311 -13.98 -5.97 -11.99
C GLN A 311 -13.24 -6.74 -13.10
N GLY A 312 -12.94 -6.07 -14.22
CA GLY A 312 -12.24 -6.60 -15.36
C GLY A 312 -10.88 -5.94 -15.55
N LYS A 313 -10.31 -6.09 -16.74
CA LYS A 313 -9.00 -5.58 -17.09
C LYS A 313 -9.06 -4.19 -17.69
N ILE A 314 -8.18 -3.28 -17.25
CA ILE A 314 -7.94 -1.98 -17.87
C ILE A 314 -6.43 -1.81 -18.07
N THR A 315 -6.03 -1.65 -19.31
CA THR A 315 -4.63 -1.47 -19.69
C THR A 315 -4.47 -0.18 -20.48
N GLY A 316 -3.41 0.55 -20.21
CA GLY A 316 -2.94 1.65 -21.06
C GLY A 316 -1.41 1.67 -21.07
N GLY A 317 -0.83 1.91 -22.24
CA GLY A 317 0.63 1.96 -22.36
C GLY A 317 1.28 3.06 -21.51
N THR A 318 0.56 4.16 -21.29
CA THR A 318 0.93 5.24 -20.38
C THR A 318 0.02 5.25 -19.17
N ASN A 319 -1.27 5.45 -19.36
CA ASN A 319 -2.25 5.50 -18.29
C ASN A 319 -3.31 4.41 -18.48
N ALA A 320 -3.52 3.59 -17.46
CA ALA A 320 -4.72 2.77 -17.43
C ALA A 320 -5.96 3.67 -17.32
N ILE A 321 -5.89 4.69 -16.45
CA ILE A 321 -6.96 5.69 -16.28
C ILE A 321 -6.33 7.07 -16.20
N LEU A 322 -6.78 7.98 -17.09
CA LEU A 322 -6.38 9.38 -17.13
C LEU A 322 -7.59 10.27 -16.89
N ILE A 323 -7.53 11.14 -15.90
CA ILE A 323 -8.49 12.21 -15.66
C ILE A 323 -7.85 13.52 -16.11
N ASN A 324 -8.40 14.11 -17.19
CA ASN A 324 -7.85 15.35 -17.75
C ASN A 324 -8.11 16.56 -16.85
N SER A 325 -7.24 17.55 -16.98
CA SER A 325 -7.37 18.84 -16.28
C SER A 325 -8.75 19.47 -16.49
N GLY A 326 -9.31 20.04 -15.44
CA GLY A 326 -10.67 20.62 -15.41
C GLY A 326 -11.79 19.64 -15.06
N SER A 327 -11.54 18.34 -15.05
CA SER A 327 -12.51 17.29 -14.70
C SER A 327 -12.66 17.14 -13.19
N LYS A 328 -13.90 17.04 -12.68
CA LYS A 328 -14.16 17.08 -11.22
C LYS A 328 -15.20 16.07 -10.79
N ASN A 329 -15.18 15.71 -9.50
CA ASN A 329 -16.19 14.85 -8.87
C ASN A 329 -16.35 13.50 -9.58
N ASN A 330 -15.26 12.95 -10.11
CA ASN A 330 -15.28 11.64 -10.70
C ASN A 330 -14.96 10.56 -9.65
N THR A 331 -15.66 9.43 -9.74
CA THR A 331 -15.46 8.31 -8.82
C THR A 331 -15.00 7.09 -9.60
N LEU A 332 -13.86 6.55 -9.19
CA LEU A 332 -13.30 5.31 -9.70
C LEU A 332 -13.48 4.24 -8.64
N THR A 333 -14.08 3.11 -8.98
CA THR A 333 -14.23 1.95 -8.07
C THR A 333 -13.58 0.72 -8.70
N LEU A 334 -12.62 0.15 -8.02
CA LEU A 334 -11.97 -1.09 -8.39
C LEU A 334 -12.43 -2.19 -7.43
N ASN A 335 -13.10 -3.19 -7.99
CA ASN A 335 -13.64 -4.33 -7.25
C ASN A 335 -12.70 -5.54 -7.36
N THR A 336 -12.98 -6.57 -6.58
CA THR A 336 -12.31 -7.88 -6.69
C THR A 336 -12.27 -8.35 -8.15
N GLY A 337 -11.08 -8.81 -8.57
CA GLY A 337 -10.84 -9.28 -9.93
C GLY A 337 -10.37 -8.19 -10.90
N THR A 338 -10.31 -6.93 -10.49
CA THR A 338 -9.79 -5.86 -11.34
C THR A 338 -8.28 -6.01 -11.57
N GLU A 339 -7.87 -5.95 -12.84
CA GLU A 339 -6.48 -5.90 -13.27
C GLU A 339 -6.19 -4.53 -13.90
N ILE A 340 -5.24 -3.79 -13.33
CA ILE A 340 -4.81 -2.48 -13.83
C ILE A 340 -3.36 -2.55 -14.30
N SER A 341 -3.10 -2.11 -15.54
CA SER A 341 -1.75 -1.97 -16.10
C SER A 341 -1.58 -0.61 -16.74
N GLY A 342 -0.65 0.17 -16.27
CA GLY A 342 -0.47 1.60 -16.55
C GLY A 342 -0.82 2.45 -15.33
N SER A 343 -0.54 3.75 -15.37
CA SER A 343 -0.77 4.66 -14.25
C SER A 343 -2.24 5.03 -14.09
N ILE A 344 -2.64 5.41 -12.87
CA ILE A 344 -3.89 6.13 -12.59
C ILE A 344 -3.51 7.58 -12.32
N THR A 345 -3.87 8.47 -13.22
CA THR A 345 -3.41 9.87 -13.20
C THR A 345 -4.59 10.84 -13.20
N ASP A 346 -4.58 11.80 -12.30
CA ASP A 346 -5.44 12.98 -12.31
C ASP A 346 -4.59 14.23 -12.59
N ASP A 347 -4.68 14.78 -13.80
CA ASP A 347 -3.92 15.96 -14.21
C ASP A 347 -4.33 17.25 -13.49
N ASN A 348 -5.44 17.24 -12.74
CA ASN A 348 -5.80 18.37 -11.90
C ASN A 348 -4.82 18.55 -10.73
N ASN A 349 -4.35 17.46 -10.17
CA ASN A 349 -3.46 17.46 -9.00
C ASN A 349 -3.92 18.46 -7.92
N SER A 350 -5.21 18.44 -7.60
CA SER A 350 -5.86 19.40 -6.71
C SER A 350 -7.00 18.78 -5.93
N ALA A 351 -7.04 19.00 -4.64
CA ALA A 351 -8.14 18.57 -3.77
C ALA A 351 -9.50 19.14 -4.20
N SER A 352 -9.53 20.32 -4.83
CA SER A 352 -10.77 20.93 -5.33
C SER A 352 -11.37 20.20 -6.53
N ALA A 353 -10.62 19.31 -7.18
CA ALA A 353 -11.13 18.46 -8.24
C ALA A 353 -12.02 17.34 -7.67
N ASN A 354 -11.78 16.89 -6.45
CA ASN A 354 -12.56 15.87 -5.76
C ASN A 354 -12.73 14.58 -6.58
N ASN A 355 -11.68 14.13 -7.26
CA ASN A 355 -11.63 12.87 -7.98
C ASN A 355 -11.11 11.78 -7.04
N ASN A 356 -11.84 10.70 -6.88
CA ASN A 356 -11.62 9.74 -5.81
C ASN A 356 -11.51 8.30 -6.35
N LEU A 357 -10.67 7.49 -5.71
CA LEU A 357 -10.54 6.07 -5.94
C LEU A 357 -11.08 5.29 -4.75
N ILE A 358 -11.93 4.32 -5.02
CA ILE A 358 -12.44 3.35 -4.05
C ILE A 358 -11.90 1.97 -4.44
N LEU A 359 -11.31 1.29 -3.50
CA LEU A 359 -10.88 -0.09 -3.58
C LEU A 359 -11.87 -0.93 -2.78
N ASP A 360 -12.66 -1.76 -3.45
CA ASP A 360 -13.73 -2.54 -2.83
C ASP A 360 -13.49 -4.04 -2.99
N GLY A 361 -13.70 -4.81 -1.91
CA GLY A 361 -13.40 -6.23 -1.87
C GLY A 361 -11.91 -6.53 -1.67
N GLU A 362 -11.29 -7.29 -2.56
CA GLU A 362 -9.89 -7.71 -2.43
C GLU A 362 -9.11 -7.58 -3.73
N GLY A 363 -7.82 -7.26 -3.63
CA GLY A 363 -6.98 -7.15 -4.82
C GLY A 363 -5.59 -6.60 -4.59
N THR A 364 -4.87 -6.48 -5.70
CA THR A 364 -3.54 -5.87 -5.74
C THR A 364 -3.49 -4.80 -6.84
N LEU A 365 -2.99 -3.63 -6.51
CA LEU A 365 -2.78 -2.54 -7.45
C LEU A 365 -1.28 -2.19 -7.49
N GLY A 366 -0.62 -2.59 -8.60
CA GLY A 366 0.80 -2.29 -8.85
C GLY A 366 1.06 -0.96 -9.54
N SER A 367 0.01 -0.25 -9.89
CA SER A 367 0.07 1.01 -10.64
C SER A 367 0.47 2.19 -9.78
N SER A 368 1.23 3.12 -10.37
CA SER A 368 1.42 4.44 -9.77
C SER A 368 0.11 5.23 -9.77
N ILE A 369 -0.10 6.01 -8.72
CA ILE A 369 -1.26 6.88 -8.53
C ILE A 369 -0.77 8.32 -8.39
N SER A 370 -1.33 9.24 -9.15
CA SER A 370 -0.99 10.66 -9.01
C SER A 370 -2.19 11.58 -9.13
N GLY A 371 -2.23 12.59 -8.28
CA GLY A 371 -3.15 13.73 -8.36
C GLY A 371 -4.56 13.50 -7.82
N LEU A 372 -4.98 12.25 -7.59
CA LEU A 372 -6.30 11.97 -7.02
C LEU A 372 -6.49 12.63 -5.65
N ASN A 373 -7.71 13.07 -5.37
CA ASN A 373 -8.05 13.65 -4.07
C ASN A 373 -7.94 12.62 -2.94
N SER A 374 -8.47 11.41 -3.14
CA SER A 374 -8.43 10.38 -2.10
C SER A 374 -8.38 8.96 -2.65
N VAL A 375 -7.88 8.06 -1.80
CA VAL A 375 -8.01 6.60 -1.92
C VAL A 375 -8.72 6.09 -0.69
N THR A 376 -9.83 5.38 -0.89
CA THR A 376 -10.59 4.70 0.16
C THR A 376 -10.48 3.20 -0.04
N SER A 377 -10.03 2.46 0.98
CA SER A 377 -10.00 1.00 0.99
C SER A 377 -11.18 0.44 1.80
N SER A 378 -11.97 -0.39 1.15
CA SER A 378 -13.14 -1.07 1.73
C SER A 378 -13.00 -2.58 1.57
N GLY A 379 -11.86 -3.13 2.03
CA GLY A 379 -11.54 -4.55 1.95
C GLY A 379 -10.03 -4.80 2.05
N ASP A 380 -9.60 -5.95 1.52
CA ASP A 380 -8.20 -6.40 1.62
C ASP A 380 -7.43 -6.07 0.36
N TRP A 381 -6.63 -5.01 0.38
CA TRP A 381 -5.89 -4.55 -0.77
C TRP A 381 -4.39 -4.38 -0.51
N THR A 382 -3.60 -4.66 -1.54
CA THR A 382 -2.16 -4.35 -1.55
C THR A 382 -1.87 -3.31 -2.63
N LEU A 383 -1.30 -2.17 -2.22
CA LEU A 383 -0.83 -1.12 -3.12
C LEU A 383 0.69 -1.19 -3.23
N SER A 384 1.20 -1.48 -4.42
CA SER A 384 2.64 -1.64 -4.68
C SER A 384 3.18 -0.68 -5.75
N GLY A 385 2.43 0.34 -6.12
CA GLY A 385 2.87 1.37 -7.05
C GLY A 385 4.15 2.08 -6.57
N ALA A 386 5.09 2.30 -7.48
CA ALA A 386 6.39 2.90 -7.14
C ALA A 386 6.24 4.32 -6.57
N THR A 387 5.25 5.07 -7.05
CA THR A 387 4.93 6.42 -6.58
C THR A 387 3.41 6.57 -6.50
N MET A 388 2.92 6.97 -5.33
CA MET A 388 1.51 7.23 -5.07
C MET A 388 1.38 8.56 -4.35
N ASN A 389 0.83 9.58 -5.04
CA ASN A 389 0.69 10.93 -4.50
C ASN A 389 -0.77 11.38 -4.55
N LEU A 390 -1.33 11.71 -3.39
CA LEU A 390 -2.69 12.19 -3.26
C LEU A 390 -2.71 13.71 -3.03
N SER A 391 -3.64 14.40 -3.66
CA SER A 391 -3.81 15.85 -3.58
C SER A 391 -4.75 16.30 -2.46
N GLY A 392 -5.43 15.38 -1.80
CA GLY A 392 -6.36 15.67 -0.72
C GLY A 392 -5.73 16.38 0.46
N THR A 393 -6.46 17.32 1.07
CA THR A 393 -5.98 18.18 2.16
C THR A 393 -6.46 17.75 3.54
N THR A 394 -7.17 16.63 3.65
CA THR A 394 -7.68 16.07 4.90
C THR A 394 -6.86 14.86 5.36
N ASN A 395 -6.99 14.52 6.63
CA ASN A 395 -6.39 13.30 7.17
C ASN A 395 -7.02 12.00 6.64
N SER A 396 -8.09 12.10 5.87
CA SER A 396 -8.74 10.98 5.18
C SER A 396 -8.44 10.95 3.68
N ALA A 397 -7.34 11.58 3.24
CA ALA A 397 -6.86 11.44 1.86
C ALA A 397 -6.58 9.97 1.54
N LEU A 398 -6.00 9.23 2.48
CA LEU A 398 -6.03 7.76 2.51
C LEU A 398 -6.99 7.31 3.61
N TRP A 399 -7.98 6.48 3.28
CA TRP A 399 -8.96 6.02 4.26
C TRP A 399 -9.12 4.50 4.23
N VAL A 400 -8.82 3.83 5.33
CA VAL A 400 -9.02 2.39 5.50
C VAL A 400 -10.29 2.18 6.31
N LYS A 401 -11.38 1.80 5.62
CA LYS A 401 -12.73 1.65 6.19
C LYS A 401 -13.07 0.24 6.63
N SER A 402 -12.52 -0.76 5.94
CA SER A 402 -12.68 -2.17 6.30
C SER A 402 -11.50 -2.99 5.79
N GLY A 403 -11.25 -4.14 6.42
CA GLY A 403 -10.20 -5.06 6.03
C GLY A 403 -8.78 -4.55 6.31
N THR A 404 -7.84 -5.01 5.50
CA THR A 404 -6.42 -4.69 5.61
C THR A 404 -5.94 -4.00 4.34
N LEU A 405 -5.35 -2.82 4.49
CA LEU A 405 -4.62 -2.16 3.42
C LEU A 405 -3.13 -2.31 3.64
N ILE A 406 -2.45 -2.96 2.71
CA ILE A 406 -0.98 -3.09 2.70
C ILE A 406 -0.39 -2.08 1.72
N LEU A 407 0.44 -1.19 2.22
CA LEU A 407 1.27 -0.29 1.41
C LEU A 407 2.65 -0.93 1.21
N ASN A 408 2.85 -1.55 0.06
CA ASN A 408 4.14 -2.11 -0.37
C ASN A 408 4.83 -1.26 -1.45
N GLY A 409 4.41 -0.01 -1.58
CA GLY A 409 4.99 1.06 -2.39
C GLY A 409 5.16 2.32 -1.57
N ALA A 410 5.52 3.44 -2.21
CA ALA A 410 5.67 4.73 -1.53
C ALA A 410 4.44 5.61 -1.77
N MET A 411 3.76 6.02 -0.69
CA MET A 411 2.61 6.92 -0.75
C MET A 411 2.87 8.21 0.02
N THR A 412 2.52 9.33 -0.60
CA THR A 412 2.48 10.65 0.02
C THR A 412 1.05 11.19 0.00
N ALA A 413 0.56 11.61 1.15
CA ALA A 413 -0.75 12.22 1.31
C ALA A 413 -0.71 13.23 2.47
N LYS A 414 -1.74 14.07 2.61
CA LYS A 414 -1.88 14.91 3.82
C LYS A 414 -1.97 14.05 5.07
N GLY A 415 -2.71 12.96 4.98
CA GLY A 415 -2.79 11.99 6.06
C GLY A 415 -3.59 10.76 5.69
N ALA A 416 -3.62 9.81 6.64
CA ALA A 416 -4.42 8.60 6.58
C ALA A 416 -5.36 8.51 7.78
N THR A 417 -6.51 7.89 7.57
CA THR A 417 -7.44 7.49 8.65
C THR A 417 -7.63 5.99 8.59
N VAL A 418 -7.42 5.33 9.72
CA VAL A 418 -7.61 3.88 9.91
C VAL A 418 -8.79 3.70 10.86
N ASP A 419 -9.89 3.14 10.37
CA ASP A 419 -11.10 2.95 11.17
C ASP A 419 -10.94 1.80 12.17
N SER A 420 -11.74 1.81 13.22
CA SER A 420 -11.73 0.74 14.22
C SER A 420 -11.99 -0.63 13.61
N GLY A 421 -11.19 -1.62 14.01
CA GLY A 421 -11.27 -2.98 13.48
C GLY A 421 -10.62 -3.19 12.11
N THR A 422 -9.92 -2.17 11.58
CA THR A 422 -9.19 -2.25 10.31
C THR A 422 -7.68 -2.17 10.52
N THR A 423 -6.92 -2.52 9.49
CA THR A 423 -5.45 -2.48 9.55
C THR A 423 -4.87 -1.70 8.37
N LEU A 424 -3.99 -0.76 8.67
CA LEU A 424 -3.04 -0.20 7.71
C LEU A 424 -1.67 -0.82 7.98
N GLN A 425 -1.13 -1.54 7.01
CA GLN A 425 0.21 -2.12 7.09
C GLN A 425 1.16 -1.41 6.13
N ILE A 426 2.27 -0.90 6.65
CA ILE A 426 3.34 -0.25 5.88
C ILE A 426 4.48 -1.25 5.70
N GLY A 427 4.70 -1.68 4.46
CA GLY A 427 5.59 -2.76 4.08
C GLY A 427 4.95 -4.15 4.18
N ASN A 428 5.60 -5.14 3.58
CA ASN A 428 5.14 -6.52 3.53
C ASN A 428 6.30 -7.51 3.79
N GLY A 429 7.10 -7.23 4.82
CA GLY A 429 8.26 -8.05 5.22
C GLY A 429 9.53 -7.83 4.39
N GLY A 430 9.48 -7.01 3.34
CA GLY A 430 10.62 -6.63 2.50
C GLY A 430 11.18 -5.25 2.84
N THR A 431 11.85 -4.64 1.86
CA THR A 431 12.45 -3.29 1.98
C THR A 431 11.58 -2.19 1.38
N LEU A 432 10.40 -2.53 0.88
CA LEU A 432 9.43 -1.60 0.29
C LEU A 432 8.33 -1.26 1.29
N GLY A 433 7.59 -0.21 0.96
CA GLY A 433 6.50 0.30 1.78
C GLY A 433 6.90 1.55 2.56
N ALA A 434 6.25 2.68 2.23
CA ALA A 434 6.43 3.93 2.94
C ALA A 434 5.14 4.76 2.86
N PHE A 435 4.85 5.47 3.93
CA PHE A 435 3.78 6.47 3.97
C PHE A 435 4.34 7.78 4.53
N ASN A 436 4.08 8.87 3.83
CA ASN A 436 4.46 10.21 4.24
C ASN A 436 3.21 11.07 4.42
N GLY A 437 2.86 11.37 5.66
CA GLY A 437 1.68 12.11 6.10
C GLY A 437 1.30 11.72 7.52
N ASP A 438 0.41 12.46 8.18
CA ASP A 438 -0.07 12.12 9.51
C ASP A 438 -1.06 10.94 9.47
N ILE A 439 -1.12 10.15 10.54
CA ILE A 439 -2.04 9.01 10.64
C ILE A 439 -2.97 9.20 11.83
N VAL A 440 -4.27 9.14 11.57
CA VAL A 440 -5.29 8.98 12.60
C VAL A 440 -5.64 7.49 12.68
N ASP A 441 -5.01 6.81 13.61
CA ASP A 441 -5.19 5.37 13.81
C ASP A 441 -6.25 5.11 14.89
N ASN A 442 -7.40 4.57 14.49
CA ASN A 442 -8.41 4.06 15.41
C ASN A 442 -8.53 2.52 15.33
N GLY A 443 -7.69 1.88 14.53
CA GLY A 443 -7.62 0.44 14.32
C GLY A 443 -6.26 -0.12 14.69
N THR A 444 -5.56 -0.65 13.71
CA THR A 444 -4.18 -1.16 13.86
C THR A 444 -3.28 -0.58 12.77
N LEU A 445 -2.21 0.05 13.19
CA LEU A 445 -1.13 0.49 12.31
C LEU A 445 0.06 -0.46 12.46
N THR A 446 0.40 -1.17 11.39
CA THR A 446 1.51 -2.12 11.39
C THR A 446 2.67 -1.62 10.52
N PHE A 447 3.88 -1.63 11.05
CA PHE A 447 5.11 -1.42 10.29
C PHE A 447 5.81 -2.77 10.12
N ASN A 448 5.95 -3.23 8.87
CA ASN A 448 6.48 -4.55 8.54
C ASN A 448 7.57 -4.45 7.46
N ARG A 449 8.80 -4.14 7.88
CA ARG A 449 9.96 -4.02 7.00
C ARG A 449 11.15 -4.80 7.55
N SER A 450 12.03 -5.27 6.64
CA SER A 450 13.26 -5.99 6.98
C SER A 450 14.50 -5.11 7.05
N ASP A 451 14.40 -3.84 6.65
CA ASP A 451 15.47 -2.84 6.69
C ASP A 451 15.13 -1.69 7.65
N ALA A 452 16.07 -0.77 7.79
CA ALA A 452 15.86 0.43 8.60
C ALA A 452 14.87 1.39 7.93
N ALA A 453 13.90 1.86 8.68
CA ALA A 453 12.90 2.85 8.25
C ALA A 453 12.66 3.88 9.36
N ALA A 454 12.29 5.09 8.96
CA ALA A 454 11.91 6.15 9.88
C ALA A 454 10.51 6.67 9.56
N TYR A 455 9.74 6.95 10.59
CA TYR A 455 8.46 7.62 10.50
C TYR A 455 8.44 8.85 11.39
N GLY A 456 8.45 10.04 10.75
CA GLY A 456 8.57 11.33 11.43
C GLY A 456 7.29 12.15 11.45
N SER A 457 6.16 11.64 10.94
CA SER A 457 4.84 12.29 11.02
C SER A 457 4.09 11.86 12.28
N VAL A 458 3.01 12.57 12.61
CA VAL A 458 2.23 12.30 13.83
C VAL A 458 1.31 11.09 13.65
N ILE A 459 1.30 10.22 14.65
CA ILE A 459 0.32 9.16 14.83
C ILE A 459 -0.60 9.53 15.99
N SER A 460 -1.90 9.58 15.74
CA SER A 460 -2.93 9.92 16.73
C SER A 460 -4.09 8.93 16.67
N GLY A 461 -5.05 9.02 17.58
CA GLY A 461 -6.25 8.18 17.61
C GLY A 461 -6.28 7.19 18.76
N SER A 462 -7.22 6.26 18.71
CA SER A 462 -7.44 5.25 19.75
C SER A 462 -6.85 3.87 19.43
N GLY A 463 -6.26 3.72 18.26
CA GLY A 463 -5.69 2.47 17.75
C GLY A 463 -4.34 2.12 18.35
N ASN A 464 -3.80 0.99 17.93
CA ASN A 464 -2.52 0.46 18.38
C ASN A 464 -1.50 0.38 17.26
N VAL A 465 -0.24 0.53 17.61
CA VAL A 465 0.90 0.41 16.69
C VAL A 465 1.60 -0.93 16.91
N VAL A 466 1.85 -1.63 15.82
CA VAL A 466 2.56 -2.92 15.80
C VAL A 466 3.83 -2.80 14.97
N LYS A 467 4.97 -3.07 15.55
CA LYS A 467 6.24 -3.21 14.85
C LYS A 467 6.50 -4.68 14.54
N GLN A 468 6.53 -5.01 13.25
CA GLN A 468 6.86 -6.33 12.70
C GLN A 468 8.07 -6.24 11.76
N GLY A 469 8.57 -7.41 11.34
CA GLY A 469 9.73 -7.53 10.47
C GLY A 469 11.05 -7.24 11.20
N GLY A 470 12.13 -7.83 10.70
CA GLY A 470 13.45 -7.82 11.39
C GLY A 470 14.20 -6.49 11.35
N GLY A 471 13.74 -5.48 10.60
CA GLY A 471 14.39 -4.18 10.47
C GLY A 471 14.17 -3.27 11.69
N GLU A 472 14.85 -2.12 11.67
CA GLU A 472 14.66 -1.06 12.65
C GLU A 472 13.60 -0.07 12.20
N LEU A 473 12.68 0.31 13.09
CA LEU A 473 11.76 1.43 12.90
C LEU A 473 12.12 2.56 13.87
N THR A 474 12.38 3.74 13.36
CA THR A 474 12.57 4.94 14.18
C THR A 474 11.29 5.79 14.19
N LEU A 475 10.73 6.04 15.39
CA LEU A 475 9.66 7.01 15.62
C LEU A 475 10.24 8.27 16.25
N SER A 476 10.15 9.41 15.55
CA SER A 476 10.84 10.64 15.97
C SER A 476 9.91 11.81 16.33
N ASN A 477 8.59 11.61 16.31
CA ASN A 477 7.62 12.65 16.65
C ASN A 477 6.82 12.30 17.92
N ASN A 478 6.25 13.31 18.56
CA ASN A 478 5.30 13.10 19.65
C ASN A 478 3.97 12.60 19.12
N ASN A 479 3.64 11.37 19.42
CA ASN A 479 2.44 10.67 19.02
C ASN A 479 1.39 10.70 20.16
N SER A 480 0.12 10.60 19.81
CA SER A 480 -0.98 10.65 20.79
C SER A 480 -1.97 9.48 20.66
N TYR A 481 -1.61 8.42 19.95
CA TYR A 481 -2.42 7.20 19.92
C TYR A 481 -2.46 6.54 21.32
N SER A 482 -3.57 5.89 21.63
CA SER A 482 -3.81 5.40 23.01
C SER A 482 -4.00 3.90 23.14
N GLY A 483 -4.05 3.16 22.03
CA GLY A 483 -4.29 1.71 22.06
C GLY A 483 -3.06 0.87 22.42
N GLY A 484 -1.88 1.49 22.51
CA GLY A 484 -0.64 0.82 22.89
C GLY A 484 0.29 0.49 21.73
N THR A 485 1.46 -0.05 22.08
CA THR A 485 2.51 -0.41 21.11
C THR A 485 2.98 -1.85 21.36
N THR A 486 3.00 -2.65 20.32
CA THR A 486 3.57 -4.01 20.35
C THR A 486 4.82 -4.07 19.48
N ILE A 487 5.95 -4.45 20.06
CA ILE A 487 7.18 -4.72 19.32
C ILE A 487 7.29 -6.25 19.17
N ALA A 488 6.80 -6.76 18.03
CA ALA A 488 6.76 -8.21 17.79
C ALA A 488 8.08 -8.76 17.27
N GLU A 489 8.78 -7.99 16.42
CA GLU A 489 10.06 -8.39 15.80
C GLU A 489 10.94 -7.17 15.51
N GLY A 490 12.26 -7.39 15.39
CA GLY A 490 13.25 -6.36 15.05
C GLY A 490 13.41 -5.30 16.14
N THR A 491 13.70 -4.06 15.74
CA THR A 491 13.97 -2.96 16.67
C THR A 491 12.99 -1.81 16.48
N LEU A 492 12.44 -1.28 17.56
CA LEU A 492 11.73 -0.01 17.60
C LEU A 492 12.60 1.00 18.36
N THR A 493 13.03 2.04 17.68
CA THR A 493 13.79 3.16 18.26
C THR A 493 12.87 4.37 18.41
N ALA A 494 12.71 4.85 19.62
CA ALA A 494 11.97 6.08 19.93
C ALA A 494 12.97 7.21 20.24
N THR A 495 12.84 8.36 19.57
CA THR A 495 13.75 9.49 19.73
C THR A 495 13.10 10.75 20.30
N ALA A 496 11.81 10.74 20.56
CA ALA A 496 11.05 11.79 21.24
C ALA A 496 10.26 11.20 22.41
N GLY A 497 10.09 11.93 23.47
CA GLY A 497 9.45 11.47 24.73
C GLY A 497 8.04 10.91 24.53
N GLY A 498 7.26 11.50 23.62
CA GLY A 498 5.90 11.03 23.26
C GLY A 498 5.85 10.06 22.10
N ALA A 499 6.98 9.56 21.58
CA ALA A 499 7.00 8.79 20.34
C ALA A 499 6.18 7.49 20.39
N LEU A 500 6.00 6.90 21.57
CA LEU A 500 5.33 5.63 21.79
C LEU A 500 3.83 5.75 22.12
N GLY A 501 3.26 6.96 21.98
CA GLY A 501 1.88 7.20 22.38
C GLY A 501 1.67 7.12 23.89
N SER A 502 0.42 6.93 24.34
CA SER A 502 0.05 6.93 25.76
C SER A 502 -0.43 5.57 26.29
N GLY A 503 -0.48 4.55 25.44
CA GLY A 503 -0.95 3.22 25.83
C GLY A 503 0.14 2.33 26.41
N ASN A 504 -0.21 1.08 26.68
CA ASN A 504 0.73 0.06 27.16
C ASN A 504 1.73 -0.35 26.05
N ILE A 505 2.91 -0.78 26.48
CA ILE A 505 3.94 -1.28 25.58
C ILE A 505 4.21 -2.75 25.88
N ASP A 506 4.01 -3.59 24.87
CA ASP A 506 4.35 -5.01 24.85
C ASP A 506 5.63 -5.20 24.04
N ASN A 507 6.76 -5.37 24.69
CA ASN A 507 8.04 -5.56 24.05
C ASN A 507 8.41 -7.05 24.00
N LEU A 508 8.29 -7.67 22.80
CA LEU A 508 8.67 -9.06 22.56
C LEU A 508 9.99 -9.16 21.76
N ALA A 509 10.63 -8.02 21.41
CA ALA A 509 11.87 -7.98 20.64
C ALA A 509 12.85 -6.95 21.19
N TYR A 510 13.06 -5.83 20.51
CA TYR A 510 14.01 -4.81 20.96
C TYR A 510 13.38 -3.41 20.95
N LEU A 511 13.27 -2.80 22.12
CA LEU A 511 12.87 -1.40 22.28
C LEU A 511 14.08 -0.55 22.67
N LYS A 512 14.38 0.47 21.86
CA LYS A 512 15.42 1.45 22.18
C LYS A 512 14.81 2.81 22.46
N LEU A 513 15.12 3.36 23.63
CA LEU A 513 14.72 4.71 24.06
C LEU A 513 15.96 5.60 23.98
N ASP A 514 16.03 6.48 22.99
CA ASP A 514 17.20 7.30 22.67
C ASP A 514 16.77 8.75 22.45
N ALA A 515 16.42 9.43 23.54
CA ALA A 515 15.92 10.80 23.49
C ALA A 515 17.02 11.79 23.03
N ALA A 516 16.64 12.73 22.19
CA ALA A 516 17.53 13.81 21.76
C ALA A 516 17.91 14.78 22.90
N SER A 517 17.19 14.76 24.03
CA SER A 517 17.41 15.62 25.19
C SER A 517 16.93 14.95 26.48
N ALA A 518 17.73 15.01 27.53
CA ALA A 518 17.37 14.52 28.87
C ALA A 518 16.15 15.25 29.49
N SER A 519 15.74 16.37 28.95
CA SER A 519 14.54 17.09 29.38
C SER A 519 13.24 16.58 28.76
N ASP A 520 13.29 15.58 27.88
CA ASP A 520 12.15 14.99 27.19
C ASP A 520 12.00 13.51 27.58
N PRO A 521 11.41 13.19 28.75
CA PRO A 521 11.29 11.82 29.22
C PRO A 521 10.29 11.03 28.38
N PHE A 522 10.57 9.74 28.16
CA PHE A 522 9.58 8.81 27.60
C PHE A 522 8.50 8.53 28.64
N ILE A 523 7.26 8.92 28.35
CA ILE A 523 6.12 8.72 29.25
C ILE A 523 5.21 7.66 28.64
N VAL A 524 5.07 6.53 29.35
CA VAL A 524 4.26 5.40 28.89
C VAL A 524 3.32 4.94 30.02
N ALA A 525 2.27 4.18 29.69
CA ALA A 525 1.44 3.56 30.70
C ALA A 525 2.18 2.39 31.35
N ASP A 526 1.98 1.18 30.87
CA ASP A 526 2.72 0.00 31.34
C ASP A 526 3.72 -0.46 30.27
N LEU A 527 4.94 -0.79 30.67
CA LEU A 527 5.95 -1.41 29.82
C LEU A 527 6.23 -2.81 30.32
N THR A 528 5.95 -3.81 29.49
CA THR A 528 6.32 -5.21 29.74
C THR A 528 7.37 -5.65 28.74
N THR A 529 8.52 -6.09 29.23
CA THR A 529 9.57 -6.71 28.42
C THR A 529 9.53 -8.23 28.64
N HIS A 530 9.21 -8.96 27.57
CA HIS A 530 9.03 -10.40 27.62
C HIS A 530 10.35 -11.15 27.53
N SER A 531 10.34 -12.43 27.85
CA SER A 531 11.51 -13.31 27.76
C SER A 531 12.14 -13.25 26.36
N GLY A 532 13.45 -13.09 26.30
CA GLY A 532 14.23 -12.94 25.06
C GLY A 532 14.21 -11.52 24.46
N ALA A 533 13.41 -10.60 25.01
CA ALA A 533 13.33 -9.22 24.55
C ALA A 533 14.28 -8.30 25.34
N THR A 534 14.60 -7.17 24.73
CA THR A 534 15.47 -6.15 25.34
C THR A 534 14.77 -4.79 25.33
N VAL A 535 14.84 -4.07 26.44
CA VAL A 535 14.61 -2.62 26.46
C VAL A 535 15.94 -1.93 26.75
N GLU A 536 16.32 -0.97 25.91
CA GLU A 536 17.53 -0.15 26.04
C GLU A 536 17.15 1.30 26.37
N ILE A 537 17.73 1.82 27.44
CA ILE A 537 17.66 3.24 27.81
C ILE A 537 19.00 3.87 27.46
N GLY A 538 19.02 4.66 26.40
CA GLY A 538 20.22 5.32 25.89
C GLY A 538 20.74 6.42 26.82
N ALA A 539 21.97 6.89 26.53
CA ALA A 539 22.64 7.92 27.33
C ALA A 539 21.78 9.18 27.50
N GLY A 540 21.55 9.59 28.74
CA GLY A 540 20.77 10.77 29.09
C GLY A 540 19.26 10.63 28.88
N SER A 541 18.78 9.49 28.39
CA SER A 541 17.34 9.20 28.28
C SER A 541 16.75 8.81 29.62
N THR A 542 15.48 9.15 29.84
CA THR A 542 14.72 8.78 31.05
C THR A 542 13.38 8.20 30.66
N LEU A 543 12.93 7.18 31.40
CA LEU A 543 11.64 6.53 31.26
C LEU A 543 10.75 6.84 32.46
N GLN A 544 9.49 7.22 32.20
CA GLN A 544 8.43 7.32 33.21
C GLN A 544 7.31 6.34 32.84
N ALA A 545 6.97 5.43 33.74
CA ALA A 545 5.95 4.42 33.49
C ALA A 545 4.96 4.33 34.66
N ASN A 546 3.73 3.89 34.40
CA ASN A 546 2.85 3.47 35.48
C ASN A 546 3.33 2.14 36.07
N THR A 547 3.58 1.15 35.24
CA THR A 547 4.19 -0.14 35.64
C THR A 547 5.34 -0.51 34.71
N LEU A 548 6.48 -0.87 35.29
CA LEU A 548 7.59 -1.52 34.57
C LEU A 548 7.64 -2.99 34.97
N THR A 549 7.59 -3.88 34.00
CA THR A 549 7.74 -5.31 34.19
C THR A 549 8.87 -5.87 33.31
N GLN A 550 9.90 -6.39 33.92
CA GLN A 550 10.91 -7.20 33.28
C GLN A 550 10.62 -8.66 33.61
N GLN A 551 10.46 -9.52 32.61
CA GLN A 551 10.20 -10.94 32.79
C GLN A 551 11.51 -11.75 32.82
N ASP A 552 11.45 -12.96 33.37
CA ASP A 552 12.56 -13.92 33.29
C ASP A 552 13.08 -14.06 31.87
N GLY A 553 14.39 -14.02 31.70
CA GLY A 553 15.08 -14.07 30.42
C GLY A 553 14.98 -12.79 29.58
N SER A 554 14.37 -11.70 30.09
CA SER A 554 14.43 -10.38 29.45
C SER A 554 15.73 -9.64 29.79
N THR A 555 16.04 -8.58 29.03
CA THR A 555 17.20 -7.71 29.32
C THR A 555 16.78 -6.25 29.42
N LEU A 556 17.17 -5.58 30.49
CA LEU A 556 17.18 -4.14 30.60
C LEU A 556 18.61 -3.64 30.37
N THR A 557 18.82 -2.86 29.31
CA THR A 557 20.08 -2.18 29.05
C THR A 557 19.98 -0.71 29.47
N ALA A 558 20.90 -0.22 30.28
CA ALA A 558 20.95 1.17 30.71
C ALA A 558 22.33 1.78 30.43
N ASP A 559 22.37 2.93 29.74
CA ASP A 559 23.54 3.78 29.60
C ASP A 559 23.47 4.92 30.61
N LEU A 560 24.35 4.89 31.62
CA LEU A 560 24.30 5.79 32.77
C LEU A 560 25.30 6.97 32.67
N THR A 561 25.95 7.15 31.51
CA THR A 561 27.04 8.14 31.35
C THR A 561 26.60 9.60 31.45
N ALA A 562 25.32 9.92 31.26
CA ALA A 562 24.80 11.30 31.24
C ALA A 562 23.64 11.56 32.22
N THR A 563 23.38 10.66 33.18
CA THR A 563 22.23 10.81 34.07
C THR A 563 22.61 11.62 35.32
N SER A 564 21.75 12.60 35.67
CA SER A 564 21.83 13.35 36.94
C SER A 564 20.81 12.88 37.98
N GLY A 565 20.14 11.73 37.74
CA GLY A 565 19.13 11.13 38.58
C GLY A 565 18.73 9.74 38.07
N PRO A 566 17.68 9.10 38.58
CA PRO A 566 17.27 7.79 38.15
C PRO A 566 16.90 7.77 36.66
N ALA A 567 17.39 6.77 35.92
CA ALA A 567 17.05 6.56 34.54
C ALA A 567 15.57 6.14 34.34
N ILE A 568 14.99 5.51 35.38
CA ILE A 568 13.60 5.03 35.37
C ILE A 568 12.86 5.55 36.59
N ARG A 569 11.67 6.10 36.35
CA ARG A 569 10.67 6.41 37.38
C ARG A 569 9.39 5.63 37.08
N ALA A 570 8.87 4.89 38.04
CA ALA A 570 7.62 4.17 37.84
C ALA A 570 6.79 4.11 39.15
N LYS A 571 5.48 3.93 38.98
CA LYS A 571 4.63 3.72 40.13
C LYS A 571 4.79 2.31 40.71
N ASN A 572 4.89 1.31 39.84
CA ASN A 572 5.11 -0.08 40.19
C ASN A 572 6.27 -0.65 39.39
N VAL A 573 7.09 -1.49 40.00
CA VAL A 573 8.24 -2.13 39.34
C VAL A 573 8.30 -3.59 39.73
N ASN A 574 8.38 -4.46 38.69
CA ASN A 574 8.63 -5.88 38.83
C ASN A 574 9.90 -6.22 38.05
N LEU A 575 10.93 -6.68 38.75
CA LEU A 575 12.22 -7.00 38.18
C LEU A 575 12.44 -8.51 38.10
N ASP A 576 13.05 -8.93 37.00
CA ASP A 576 13.53 -10.26 36.70
C ASP A 576 14.53 -10.18 35.55
N GLY A 577 15.17 -11.28 35.13
CA GLY A 577 16.05 -11.35 33.97
C GLY A 577 17.41 -10.63 34.20
N THR A 578 17.96 -10.06 33.13
CA THR A 578 19.32 -9.51 33.13
C THR A 578 19.34 -7.99 33.09
N LEU A 579 20.16 -7.37 33.93
CA LEU A 579 20.52 -5.96 33.80
C LEU A 579 21.87 -5.86 33.07
N ASN A 580 21.88 -5.18 31.92
CA ASN A 580 23.10 -4.87 31.19
C ASN A 580 23.45 -3.39 31.34
N VAL A 581 24.60 -3.07 31.90
CA VAL A 581 25.11 -1.71 32.01
C VAL A 581 25.95 -1.41 30.77
N ALA A 582 25.46 -0.59 29.87
CA ALA A 582 26.09 -0.29 28.57
C ALA A 582 27.36 0.58 28.73
N SER A 583 27.37 1.47 29.73
CA SER A 583 28.53 2.30 30.04
C SER A 583 28.54 2.60 31.53
N PRO A 584 29.50 2.10 32.28
CA PRO A 584 29.65 2.50 33.69
C PRO A 584 30.01 3.98 33.77
N ALA A 585 29.51 4.67 34.77
CA ALA A 585 29.60 6.13 34.89
C ALA A 585 31.01 6.62 35.25
N SER A 586 31.92 5.77 35.72
CA SER A 586 33.26 6.24 36.08
C SER A 586 34.14 6.43 34.81
N GLN A 587 34.33 7.67 34.44
CA GLN A 587 35.25 8.08 33.36
C GLN A 587 36.69 8.13 33.85
N GLU A 588 36.92 8.10 35.15
CA GLU A 588 38.26 8.18 35.79
C GLU A 588 38.71 6.79 36.29
N PRO A 589 39.99 6.49 36.31
CA PRO A 589 40.49 5.27 36.87
C PRO A 589 40.17 5.19 38.37
N ILE A 590 39.50 4.11 38.82
CA ILE A 590 39.25 3.84 40.23
C ILE A 590 40.58 3.49 40.90
N ARG A 591 41.07 4.33 41.81
CA ARG A 591 42.34 4.14 42.51
C ARG A 591 42.22 3.86 43.99
N SER A 592 41.04 4.08 44.53
CA SER A 592 40.72 3.81 45.94
C SER A 592 39.25 3.46 46.12
N THR A 593 38.93 2.97 47.34
CA THR A 593 37.52 2.76 47.71
C THR A 593 36.69 4.05 47.79
N ASP A 594 37.34 5.21 47.85
CA ASP A 594 36.64 6.52 47.87
C ASP A 594 36.20 6.93 46.48
N ASP A 595 36.71 6.31 45.42
CA ASP A 595 36.33 6.56 44.04
C ASP A 595 35.12 5.70 43.60
N LEU A 596 34.70 4.71 44.42
CA LEU A 596 33.54 3.87 44.15
C LEU A 596 32.25 4.67 44.19
N ILE A 597 31.38 4.48 43.21
CA ILE A 597 30.17 5.26 43.04
C ILE A 597 28.89 4.44 43.25
N SER A 598 27.81 5.13 43.57
CA SER A 598 26.47 4.61 43.55
C SER A 598 25.63 5.43 42.61
N LEU A 599 24.92 4.78 41.72
CA LEU A 599 24.06 5.40 40.69
C LEU A 599 22.64 4.97 40.88
N ALA A 600 21.74 5.93 40.94
CA ALA A 600 20.31 5.67 40.97
C ALA A 600 19.85 5.18 39.58
N LEU A 601 19.34 3.94 39.50
CA LEU A 601 18.79 3.37 38.27
C LEU A 601 17.28 3.53 38.23
N ILE A 602 16.57 3.09 39.30
CA ILE A 602 15.11 3.06 39.34
C ILE A 602 14.61 3.75 40.61
N GLU A 603 13.63 4.63 40.47
CA GLU A 603 12.82 5.18 41.56
C GLU A 603 11.37 4.73 41.36
N SER A 604 10.77 4.14 42.40
CA SER A 604 9.41 3.61 42.41
C SER A 604 8.57 4.22 43.50
N ASP A 605 7.27 4.50 43.23
CA ASP A 605 6.34 4.96 44.26
C ASP A 605 6.01 3.85 45.27
N ASN A 606 5.96 2.59 44.80
CA ASN A 606 5.68 1.42 45.60
C ASN A 606 6.93 0.53 45.71
N ALA A 607 6.93 -0.40 46.67
CA ALA A 607 8.03 -1.33 46.83
C ALA A 607 8.30 -2.12 45.52
N ILE A 608 9.55 -2.16 45.09
CA ILE A 608 10.04 -2.90 43.93
C ILE A 608 9.98 -4.39 44.23
N SER A 609 9.25 -5.14 43.40
CA SER A 609 9.12 -6.58 43.48
C SER A 609 10.21 -7.28 42.63
N GLY A 610 10.72 -8.43 43.12
CA GLY A 610 11.73 -9.18 42.40
C GLY A 610 13.11 -8.53 42.41
N ASP A 611 14.02 -9.06 41.64
CA ASP A 611 15.38 -8.56 41.42
C ASP A 611 15.89 -9.03 40.06
N PHE A 612 16.96 -8.49 39.55
CA PHE A 612 17.61 -9.04 38.35
C PHE A 612 18.37 -10.31 38.72
N ASP A 613 18.33 -11.31 37.86
CA ASP A 613 19.05 -12.58 38.04
C ASP A 613 20.54 -12.42 37.78
N ASP A 614 20.89 -11.47 36.88
CA ASP A 614 22.31 -11.31 36.48
C ASP A 614 22.58 -9.85 36.11
N ILE A 615 23.82 -9.41 36.28
CA ILE A 615 24.32 -8.09 35.88
C ILE A 615 25.49 -8.29 34.91
N THR A 616 25.39 -7.69 33.74
CA THR A 616 26.48 -7.69 32.75
C THR A 616 26.95 -6.27 32.46
N ILE A 617 28.19 -6.13 32.00
CA ILE A 617 28.82 -4.86 31.60
C ILE A 617 29.16 -4.95 30.12
N ASN A 618 28.57 -4.04 29.31
CA ASN A 618 28.73 -4.07 27.85
C ASN A 618 28.40 -5.44 27.23
N GLY A 619 27.39 -6.12 27.76
CA GLY A 619 26.91 -7.42 27.30
C GLY A 619 27.80 -8.59 27.69
N ASN A 620 28.79 -8.37 28.54
CA ASN A 620 29.70 -9.41 28.99
C ASN A 620 29.68 -9.59 30.52
N ALA A 621 29.88 -10.80 30.98
CA ALA A 621 30.19 -11.02 32.38
C ALA A 621 31.48 -10.26 32.75
N MET A 622 31.56 -9.76 33.97
CA MET A 622 32.78 -9.13 34.46
C MET A 622 33.93 -10.17 34.60
N ASN A 623 35.18 -9.70 34.53
CA ASN A 623 36.34 -10.55 34.77
C ASN A 623 36.26 -11.09 36.20
N PRO A 624 36.25 -12.43 36.40
CA PRO A 624 36.14 -13.02 37.72
C PRO A 624 37.34 -12.73 38.62
N ASP A 625 38.48 -12.31 38.04
CA ASP A 625 39.70 -11.93 38.80
C ASP A 625 39.69 -10.46 39.27
N ALA A 626 38.67 -9.66 38.88
CA ALA A 626 38.51 -8.28 39.32
C ALA A 626 38.16 -8.26 40.83
N PHE A 627 38.65 -7.25 41.54
CA PHE A 627 38.34 -7.07 42.97
C PHE A 627 37.31 -5.96 43.25
N ILE A 628 36.82 -5.33 42.17
CA ILE A 628 35.70 -4.39 42.17
C ILE A 628 34.61 -4.98 41.30
N THR A 629 33.38 -4.92 41.77
CA THR A 629 32.21 -5.41 41.06
C THR A 629 31.09 -4.38 41.13
N VAL A 630 30.00 -4.62 40.41
CA VAL A 630 28.76 -3.86 40.48
C VAL A 630 27.66 -4.76 41.04
N VAL A 631 26.90 -4.24 41.99
CA VAL A 631 25.77 -4.94 42.60
C VAL A 631 24.52 -4.07 42.49
N GLY A 632 23.36 -4.71 42.35
CA GLY A 632 22.08 -4.05 42.52
C GLY A 632 21.68 -3.92 43.97
N GLN A 633 21.27 -2.75 44.41
CA GLN A 633 20.90 -2.51 45.80
C GLN A 633 19.59 -1.78 45.95
N LYS A 634 18.67 -2.39 46.68
CA LYS A 634 17.43 -1.72 47.09
C LYS A 634 17.65 -0.93 48.38
N ASN A 635 16.93 0.21 48.50
CA ASN A 635 16.89 0.92 49.75
C ASN A 635 16.03 0.19 50.81
N VAL A 636 15.97 0.71 52.06
CA VAL A 636 15.26 0.07 53.20
C VAL A 636 13.75 -0.14 52.92
N ASN A 637 13.16 0.67 52.05
CA ASN A 637 11.73 0.57 51.74
C ASN A 637 11.47 -0.07 50.36
N ASP A 638 12.50 -0.58 49.70
CA ASP A 638 12.47 -1.14 48.34
C ASP A 638 11.90 -0.17 47.25
N THR A 639 11.98 1.14 47.49
CA THR A 639 11.49 2.16 46.56
C THR A 639 12.55 2.71 45.61
N HIS A 640 13.82 2.35 45.82
CA HIS A 640 14.94 2.72 44.98
C HIS A 640 15.75 1.45 44.68
N TYR A 641 16.25 1.39 43.44
CA TYR A 641 17.20 0.39 42.98
C TYR A 641 18.41 1.13 42.43
N ASP A 642 19.53 0.97 43.13
CA ASP A 642 20.80 1.60 42.79
C ASP A 642 21.79 0.58 42.27
N LEU A 643 22.64 1.00 41.36
CA LEU A 643 23.84 0.27 40.95
C LEU A 643 24.98 0.78 41.81
N VAL A 644 25.60 -0.12 42.59
CA VAL A 644 26.65 0.21 43.50
C VAL A 644 27.95 -0.49 43.08
N GLU A 645 29.01 0.31 42.83
CA GLU A 645 30.35 -0.23 42.72
C GLU A 645 30.84 -0.58 44.12
N THR A 646 31.31 -1.78 44.28
CA THR A 646 31.80 -2.27 45.56
C THR A 646 33.03 -3.18 45.40
N LEU A 647 33.82 -3.32 46.48
CA LEU A 647 34.80 -4.40 46.52
C LEU A 647 34.10 -5.76 46.44
N THR A 648 34.69 -6.73 45.71
CA THR A 648 34.19 -8.10 45.72
C THR A 648 34.15 -8.70 47.12
N TRP A 649 34.88 -8.19 48.07
CA TRP A 649 34.81 -8.50 49.48
C TRP A 649 33.40 -8.41 50.04
N TYR A 650 32.60 -7.40 49.58
CA TYR A 650 31.25 -7.12 50.00
C TYR A 650 30.18 -7.47 48.95
N ALA A 651 30.51 -8.29 47.98
CA ALA A 651 29.62 -8.63 46.85
C ALA A 651 28.73 -9.87 47.13
N ASP A 652 28.47 -10.21 48.38
CA ASP A 652 27.64 -11.39 48.72
C ASP A 652 26.15 -11.15 48.46
N ARG A 653 25.76 -11.20 47.17
CA ARG A 653 24.39 -11.03 46.66
C ARG A 653 24.18 -11.90 45.43
N ASP A 654 22.95 -12.38 45.25
CA ASP A 654 22.57 -13.22 44.11
C ASP A 654 22.68 -12.45 42.77
N ASN A 655 22.59 -11.12 42.78
CA ASN A 655 22.67 -10.25 41.62
C ASN A 655 24.00 -9.50 41.42
N ALA A 656 25.07 -9.93 42.12
CA ALA A 656 26.40 -9.35 41.89
C ALA A 656 26.98 -9.80 40.55
N ALA A 657 27.65 -8.91 39.82
CA ALA A 657 28.30 -9.24 38.54
C ALA A 657 29.55 -10.15 38.74
N ILE A 658 30.06 -10.26 39.97
CA ILE A 658 31.12 -11.19 40.42
C ILE A 658 30.77 -11.66 41.81
N ASP A 659 30.95 -12.96 42.06
CA ASP A 659 30.82 -13.54 43.41
C ASP A 659 31.80 -12.94 44.41
N ALA A 660 31.42 -12.88 45.67
CA ALA A 660 32.27 -12.37 46.74
C ALA A 660 33.58 -13.16 46.88
N HIS A 661 34.66 -12.45 46.96
CA HIS A 661 35.99 -12.99 47.21
C HIS A 661 36.96 -11.96 47.82
N GLY A 662 38.01 -12.40 48.49
CA GLY A 662 38.99 -11.53 49.13
C GLY A 662 40.34 -11.43 48.38
N THR A 663 40.33 -11.70 47.06
CA THR A 663 41.54 -11.60 46.23
C THR A 663 41.62 -10.21 45.58
N PHE A 664 42.72 -9.52 45.78
CA PHE A 664 43.06 -8.25 45.14
C PHE A 664 44.14 -8.50 44.09
N ASN A 665 43.74 -8.58 42.83
CA ASN A 665 44.65 -8.78 41.70
C ASN A 665 45.00 -7.43 41.05
N LEU A 666 46.24 -6.95 41.25
CA LEU A 666 46.76 -5.78 40.55
C LEU A 666 47.84 -6.28 39.60
N ALA A 667 47.45 -6.52 38.33
CA ALA A 667 48.29 -7.27 37.39
C ALA A 667 49.55 -6.53 36.99
N ASP A 668 49.50 -5.22 36.75
CA ASP A 668 50.62 -4.43 36.31
C ASP A 668 51.39 -3.81 37.48
N ALA A 669 52.72 -3.71 37.35
CA ALA A 669 53.59 -3.21 38.40
C ALA A 669 53.33 -1.73 38.76
N ASP A 670 52.80 -1.00 37.78
CA ASP A 670 52.42 0.41 37.96
C ASP A 670 51.02 0.61 38.56
N ASP A 671 50.25 -0.47 38.72
CA ASP A 671 48.93 -0.45 39.32
C ASP A 671 49.01 -0.21 40.82
N SER A 672 48.18 0.66 41.35
CA SER A 672 48.07 0.92 42.78
C SER A 672 46.60 1.13 43.15
N PHE A 673 46.16 0.49 44.24
CA PHE A 673 44.84 0.67 44.77
C PHE A 673 44.86 0.83 46.31
N THR A 674 44.11 1.79 46.84
CA THR A 674 44.02 2.07 48.27
C THR A 674 42.68 1.66 48.83
N VAL A 675 42.65 0.81 49.84
CA VAL A 675 41.47 0.43 50.61
C VAL A 675 41.39 1.31 51.86
N ASN A 676 40.50 2.31 51.82
CA ASN A 676 40.20 3.19 52.94
C ASN A 676 39.03 2.68 53.81
N THR A 677 38.25 1.72 53.28
CA THR A 677 37.13 1.10 53.98
C THR A 677 37.62 -0.02 54.85
N VAL A 678 37.10 -0.15 56.06
CA VAL A 678 37.37 -1.26 56.97
C VAL A 678 36.94 -2.58 56.34
N LEU A 679 37.85 -3.54 56.27
CA LEU A 679 37.57 -4.92 55.89
C LEU A 679 37.25 -5.73 57.15
N GLU A 680 36.02 -6.22 57.24
CA GLU A 680 35.55 -7.04 58.36
C GLU A 680 35.07 -8.42 57.84
N ASN A 681 34.87 -9.38 58.77
CA ASN A 681 34.37 -10.69 58.41
C ASN A 681 32.99 -10.56 57.78
N VAL A 682 32.77 -11.27 56.69
CA VAL A 682 31.47 -11.38 55.97
C VAL A 682 31.05 -12.85 55.87
N ASP A 683 29.75 -13.06 55.77
CA ASP A 683 29.19 -14.36 55.38
C ASP A 683 29.18 -14.45 53.83
N ALA A 684 30.08 -15.22 53.25
CA ALA A 684 30.22 -15.36 51.80
C ALA A 684 29.57 -16.66 51.31
N ASN A 685 28.71 -16.57 50.31
CA ASN A 685 28.07 -17.74 49.70
C ASN A 685 28.85 -18.32 48.52
N SER A 686 29.99 -17.71 48.13
CA SER A 686 30.78 -18.01 46.94
C SER A 686 31.80 -19.11 47.07
N GLY A 687 31.92 -19.74 48.25
CA GLY A 687 32.95 -20.70 48.56
C GLY A 687 34.25 -20.07 49.15
N TRP A 688 34.39 -18.73 49.14
CA TRP A 688 35.39 -18.01 49.88
C TRP A 688 34.98 -17.97 51.38
N ASN A 689 35.95 -17.97 52.27
CA ASN A 689 35.66 -18.03 53.73
C ASN A 689 35.17 -16.71 54.37
N GLY A 690 35.09 -15.63 53.57
CA GLY A 690 34.61 -14.33 54.03
C GLY A 690 35.55 -13.59 55.01
N GLN A 691 36.75 -14.05 55.21
CA GLN A 691 37.64 -13.57 56.27
C GLN A 691 39.08 -13.38 55.84
N SER A 692 39.50 -13.93 54.69
CA SER A 692 40.90 -13.97 54.27
C SER A 692 41.18 -13.04 53.09
N LEU A 693 42.33 -12.34 53.14
CA LEU A 693 42.80 -11.48 52.05
C LEU A 693 43.95 -12.16 51.29
N THR A 694 43.88 -12.10 49.95
CA THR A 694 44.97 -12.52 49.05
C THR A 694 45.35 -11.37 48.11
N LYS A 695 46.59 -10.96 48.08
CA LYS A 695 47.18 -10.01 47.14
C LYS A 695 47.93 -10.76 46.06
N THR A 696 47.55 -10.56 44.82
CA THR A 696 48.19 -11.14 43.61
C THR A 696 48.54 -10.04 42.60
N GLY A 697 49.31 -10.38 41.56
CA GLY A 697 49.78 -9.45 40.56
C GLY A 697 50.89 -8.53 41.03
N ALA A 698 51.65 -7.94 40.09
CA ALA A 698 52.87 -7.18 40.32
C ALA A 698 52.69 -5.80 40.94
N GLY A 699 51.43 -5.27 40.94
CA GLY A 699 51.11 -3.93 41.49
C GLY A 699 51.05 -3.84 42.99
N THR A 700 50.63 -2.67 43.50
CA THR A 700 50.64 -2.29 44.91
C THR A 700 49.23 -2.16 45.48
N LEU A 701 48.94 -2.93 46.54
CA LEU A 701 47.75 -2.76 47.38
C LEU A 701 48.09 -2.00 48.65
N ILE A 702 47.38 -0.90 48.93
CA ILE A 702 47.57 -0.10 50.13
C ILE A 702 46.36 -0.29 51.04
N LEU A 703 46.56 -0.79 52.25
CA LEU A 703 45.54 -0.94 53.27
C LEU A 703 45.66 0.19 54.29
N ASN A 704 44.70 1.10 54.29
CA ASN A 704 44.74 2.34 55.07
C ASN A 704 43.77 2.35 56.25
N ALA A 705 42.86 1.39 56.34
CA ALA A 705 41.89 1.24 57.40
C ALA A 705 42.39 0.27 58.52
N GLU A 706 41.89 0.44 59.74
CA GLU A 706 42.00 -0.49 60.84
C GLU A 706 41.08 -1.68 60.64
N ASN A 707 41.59 -2.73 59.95
CA ASN A 707 40.79 -3.87 59.50
C ASN A 707 40.54 -4.87 60.62
N THR A 708 39.38 -5.47 60.65
CA THR A 708 38.93 -6.37 61.72
C THR A 708 38.70 -7.81 61.28
N TYR A 709 39.02 -8.16 59.99
CA TYR A 709 38.91 -9.52 59.54
C TYR A 709 39.89 -10.47 60.28
N THR A 710 39.44 -11.70 60.49
CA THR A 710 40.12 -12.63 61.33
C THR A 710 40.90 -13.72 60.58
N GLY A 711 40.68 -13.82 59.28
CA GLY A 711 41.41 -14.78 58.45
C GLY A 711 42.81 -14.32 58.12
N SER A 712 43.58 -15.17 57.44
CA SER A 712 44.96 -14.88 57.04
C SER A 712 45.05 -13.84 55.92
N THR A 713 46.17 -13.10 55.90
CA THR A 713 46.58 -12.28 54.76
C THR A 713 47.71 -13.00 54.00
N THR A 714 47.49 -13.24 52.69
CA THR A 714 48.51 -13.86 51.82
C THR A 714 48.97 -12.84 50.77
N ILE A 715 50.27 -12.62 50.67
CA ILE A 715 50.92 -11.79 49.66
C ILE A 715 51.65 -12.74 48.71
N SER A 716 51.04 -12.98 47.52
CA SER A 716 51.64 -13.92 46.55
C SER A 716 52.60 -13.23 45.57
N GLU A 717 52.27 -12.02 45.17
CA GLU A 717 53.04 -11.22 44.20
C GLU A 717 52.91 -9.73 44.50
N GLY A 718 53.82 -8.89 43.97
CA GLY A 718 53.82 -7.39 44.09
C GLY A 718 54.08 -6.91 45.51
N THR A 719 53.44 -5.82 45.91
CA THR A 719 53.59 -5.13 47.18
C THR A 719 52.27 -4.95 47.90
N LEU A 720 52.22 -5.24 49.19
CA LEU A 720 51.18 -4.81 50.06
C LEU A 720 51.73 -3.79 51.07
N ILE A 721 51.18 -2.62 51.15
CA ILE A 721 51.55 -1.55 52.09
C ILE A 721 50.52 -1.45 53.22
N ALA A 722 50.92 -1.65 54.48
CA ALA A 722 50.12 -1.35 55.65
C ALA A 722 50.47 0.00 56.23
N THR A 723 49.48 0.89 56.38
CA THR A 723 49.68 2.24 56.92
C THR A 723 49.41 2.39 58.41
N ASN A 724 48.93 1.31 59.08
CA ASN A 724 48.74 1.22 60.48
C ASN A 724 48.93 -0.24 60.89
N VAL A 725 49.15 -0.54 62.23
CA VAL A 725 49.45 -1.87 62.71
C VAL A 725 48.26 -2.83 62.67
N GLU A 726 47.04 -2.34 62.56
CA GLU A 726 45.77 -3.10 62.43
C GLU A 726 45.35 -3.33 60.98
N ALA A 727 46.07 -2.78 59.99
CA ALA A 727 45.69 -2.84 58.59
C ALA A 727 45.56 -4.26 58.00
N LEU A 728 46.22 -5.22 58.60
CA LEU A 728 46.24 -6.62 58.15
C LEU A 728 45.33 -7.54 58.98
N GLY A 729 44.33 -6.95 59.68
CA GLY A 729 43.42 -7.69 60.55
C GLY A 729 44.11 -8.44 61.64
N THR A 730 43.48 -9.49 62.18
CA THR A 730 44.05 -10.23 63.36
C THR A 730 44.69 -11.61 62.98
N GLY A 731 44.62 -12.03 61.71
CA GLY A 731 45.12 -13.30 61.24
C GLY A 731 46.63 -13.26 60.92
N ASN A 732 47.24 -14.42 60.77
CA ASN A 732 48.68 -14.51 60.42
C ASN A 732 48.88 -14.02 58.94
N VAL A 733 50.08 -13.56 58.67
CA VAL A 733 50.50 -13.08 57.35
C VAL A 733 51.43 -14.11 56.67
N THR A 734 51.09 -14.50 55.45
CA THR A 734 51.97 -15.25 54.55
C THR A 734 52.53 -14.34 53.50
N ASP A 735 53.73 -13.89 53.64
CA ASP A 735 54.39 -12.98 52.68
C ASP A 735 55.33 -13.76 51.78
N ASN A 736 55.01 -13.90 50.49
CA ASN A 736 55.87 -14.50 49.47
C ASN A 736 56.34 -13.45 48.43
N ALA A 737 56.13 -12.15 48.69
CA ALA A 737 56.54 -11.05 47.79
C ALA A 737 57.12 -9.87 48.62
N THR A 738 56.38 -8.80 48.80
CA THR A 738 56.81 -7.64 49.59
C THR A 738 55.69 -7.17 50.52
N LEU A 739 55.94 -7.17 51.81
CA LEU A 739 55.13 -6.50 52.80
C LEU A 739 55.84 -5.21 53.24
N GLU A 740 55.25 -4.05 52.96
CA GLU A 740 55.77 -2.79 53.46
C GLU A 740 54.89 -2.31 54.64
N MET A 741 55.54 -2.06 55.75
CA MET A 741 54.99 -1.52 56.99
C MET A 741 55.33 -0.02 57.06
N ASN A 742 54.47 0.82 56.55
CA ASN A 742 54.59 2.30 56.57
C ASN A 742 53.88 2.86 57.80
N THR A 743 54.28 2.38 58.97
CA THR A 743 53.68 2.71 60.22
C THR A 743 54.64 2.44 61.44
N GLY A 744 54.26 2.97 62.63
CA GLY A 744 54.88 2.59 63.92
C GLY A 744 53.84 1.92 64.80
N GLY A 745 54.27 1.41 66.01
CA GLY A 745 53.46 0.68 66.98
C GLY A 745 53.83 -0.80 67.10
N ASP A 746 53.00 -1.58 67.78
CA ASP A 746 53.22 -3.02 68.01
C ASP A 746 52.45 -3.85 67.00
N PHE A 747 53.16 -4.65 66.20
CA PHE A 747 52.55 -5.56 65.25
C PHE A 747 52.63 -6.99 65.73
N ASP A 748 51.53 -7.59 66.12
CA ASP A 748 51.48 -8.86 66.82
C ASP A 748 51.25 -10.07 65.89
N ASN A 749 50.90 -9.87 64.66
CA ASN A 749 50.61 -10.96 63.70
C ASN A 749 51.94 -11.69 63.38
N ALA A 750 51.87 -13.01 63.29
CA ALA A 750 53.02 -13.79 62.85
C ALA A 750 53.21 -13.68 61.34
N ILE A 751 54.35 -13.32 60.84
CA ILE A 751 54.70 -13.22 59.43
C ILE A 751 55.51 -14.45 59.02
N SER A 752 55.13 -15.15 58.00
CA SER A 752 55.78 -16.32 57.38
C SER A 752 55.91 -16.14 55.89
N GLY A 753 56.65 -17.05 55.21
CA GLY A 753 56.77 -17.05 53.72
C GLY A 753 58.19 -16.72 53.23
N SER A 754 58.34 -16.58 51.92
CA SER A 754 59.61 -16.31 51.25
C SER A 754 59.86 -14.84 50.92
N GLY A 755 58.93 -13.96 51.23
CA GLY A 755 58.94 -12.52 50.89
C GLY A 755 59.80 -11.71 51.86
N GLN A 756 59.95 -10.41 51.53
CA GLN A 756 60.69 -9.43 52.34
C GLN A 756 59.73 -8.52 53.11
N VAL A 757 60.12 -8.11 54.25
CA VAL A 757 59.47 -7.07 55.03
C VAL A 757 60.24 -5.74 54.90
N VAL A 758 59.57 -4.68 54.43
CA VAL A 758 60.15 -3.35 54.34
C VAL A 758 59.52 -2.48 55.45
N LYS A 759 60.28 -1.91 56.27
CA LYS A 759 59.86 -0.86 57.19
C LYS A 759 60.14 0.49 56.58
N SER A 760 59.10 1.28 56.45
CA SER A 760 59.16 2.67 55.96
C SER A 760 58.40 3.61 56.94
N GLY A 761 58.44 4.92 56.70
CA GLY A 761 57.91 5.92 57.61
C GLY A 761 58.81 6.15 58.83
N ASP A 762 58.58 7.27 59.51
CA ASP A 762 59.53 7.79 60.51
C ASP A 762 59.34 7.23 61.91
N GLU A 763 58.35 6.44 62.19
CA GLU A 763 58.00 5.90 63.49
C GLU A 763 58.66 4.59 63.79
N THR A 764 58.68 4.18 65.09
CA THR A 764 59.19 2.91 65.54
C THR A 764 58.19 1.80 65.45
N LEU A 765 58.52 0.71 64.76
CA LEU A 765 57.67 -0.49 64.60
C LEU A 765 58.27 -1.65 65.40
N THR A 766 57.45 -2.27 66.21
CA THR A 766 57.84 -3.49 67.01
C THR A 766 57.13 -4.72 66.36
N LEU A 767 57.90 -5.69 65.85
CA LEU A 767 57.36 -6.94 65.39
C LEU A 767 57.44 -7.96 66.48
N SER A 768 56.31 -8.25 67.18
CA SER A 768 56.18 -9.14 68.33
C SER A 768 55.67 -10.54 67.98
N GLY A 769 55.15 -10.75 66.79
CA GLY A 769 54.71 -12.05 66.29
C GLY A 769 55.82 -13.12 66.17
N ALA A 770 55.39 -14.39 66.06
CA ALA A 770 56.33 -15.50 65.82
C ALA A 770 56.72 -15.55 64.34
N ASN A 771 57.62 -14.65 63.91
CA ASN A 771 58.00 -14.43 62.56
C ASN A 771 59.00 -15.49 62.00
N SER A 772 58.69 -16.00 60.76
CA SER A 772 59.51 -17.02 60.12
C SER A 772 59.71 -16.73 58.61
N TYR A 773 59.51 -15.52 58.13
CA TYR A 773 59.70 -15.10 56.72
C TYR A 773 61.23 -15.17 56.42
N THR A 774 61.54 -15.44 55.13
CA THR A 774 62.92 -15.74 54.72
C THR A 774 63.55 -14.73 53.77
N GLY A 775 62.79 -13.77 53.22
CA GLY A 775 63.27 -12.77 52.23
C GLY A 775 64.01 -11.58 52.83
N GLY A 776 64.16 -11.57 54.16
CA GLY A 776 64.91 -10.50 54.88
C GLY A 776 64.05 -9.28 55.23
N THR A 777 64.68 -8.32 55.93
CA THR A 777 64.03 -7.09 56.35
C THR A 777 64.87 -5.90 55.86
N THR A 778 64.22 -4.97 55.22
CA THR A 778 64.75 -3.68 54.80
C THR A 778 64.16 -2.57 55.66
N ILE A 779 64.97 -1.72 56.24
CA ILE A 779 64.55 -0.54 57.00
C ILE A 779 64.91 0.69 56.16
N SER A 780 63.95 1.34 55.54
CA SER A 780 64.10 2.52 54.70
C SER A 780 63.72 3.85 55.41
N GLY A 781 63.04 3.76 56.59
CA GLY A 781 62.75 4.86 57.47
C GLY A 781 62.32 4.42 58.83
N GLY A 782 62.47 5.30 59.87
CA GLY A 782 62.16 5.01 61.29
C GLY A 782 63.06 3.94 61.93
N THR A 783 62.51 3.17 62.84
CA THR A 783 63.20 2.13 63.57
C THR A 783 62.31 0.87 63.69
#